data_d495c56c67c3961c5fac050d33850fbe
#
_entry.id   d495c56c67c3961c5fac050d33850fbe
#
_cell.length_a   1.000
_cell.length_b   1.000
_cell.length_c   1.000
_cell.angle_alpha   90.00
_cell.angle_beta   90.00
_cell.angle_gamma   90.00
#
_symmetry.space_group_name_H-M   'P 1'
#
loop_
_entity.id
_entity.type
_entity.pdbx_description
1 polymer ?
#
loop_
_entity_poly.entity_id
_entity_poly.type
_entity_poly.pdbx_seq_one_letter_code
_entity_poly.pdbx_strand_id
1 'polypeptide(L)'
;MDRRAYLLLGMHRSGTSALTRIIGHLGASLPLDPMPETADNPCGYWESRSIARFNSRLLESAGTRWNDDAPLPDAWFADPARMADEDEAATLLAAAFGDAKLLVLKDPRVCRLLPLWRNVLAREGIEPSVVVALRDPLEVARSLQARLGDASFRPAAVAAVERGLLLWLRYVLDAEARSRDMRRTVIDYSALVADWRTAVRGVVDLVPLPTITFEAATAIDDFLSPGLRRQRGPAPGASGATGGMTGVEALRRVGEEVARAVGTGVEQAAAQRRLDALARSFDRLSAAYAPFRQGPAATTSSDPWAEKILADLAGLPPVSPAPPPGHRALFLSGAPRSAGHVYRVEHAVAALAAEGWQASWLPIDDAGVPAAVAEADLVTVFRAKWGEPLAAVRDRCRARGIPLVHDIDDLVFDPAAIASGQIAFIDRLPADHRQRWLADVALHRQALAESDAVVVTTPGLAMAAAVVVPRVHVLPNGLSAAMLAAADEARSGPKPSALDGRLRVGFASGTPTHHRDFATIAPVLAKLLDGRADVAVVIVGHLDLAAVPELVPHAARIEVRPAVSLLGLHAEVARFDVNLTPLETGNQFCAAKSPIRCTTAALVAVPSVVAATAPLEAAVIDGETGLIARSAEDWMAMITRLLDDPAGRTGMGEAARIDVIARFGPDAIRDRAGRVYAAIVAGHGRPIAAHI
;
A
#
# COMPACT_ATOMS: atom_id res chain seq x y z
N MET A 1 33.90 -32.25 -6.74
CA MET A 1 32.50 -31.81 -7.00
C MET A 1 32.15 -30.86 -5.88
N ASP A 2 31.73 -29.64 -6.23
CA ASP A 2 31.43 -28.63 -5.26
C ASP A 2 30.16 -29.00 -4.47
N ARG A 3 30.14 -28.68 -3.18
CA ARG A 3 28.99 -28.95 -2.32
C ARG A 3 27.83 -28.02 -2.73
N ARG A 4 26.61 -28.53 -2.66
CA ARG A 4 25.39 -27.77 -3.04
C ARG A 4 24.31 -27.92 -2.00
N ALA A 5 23.45 -26.91 -1.92
CA ALA A 5 22.31 -26.91 -1.03
C ALA A 5 21.02 -26.48 -1.73
N TYR A 6 19.95 -27.21 -1.51
CA TYR A 6 18.61 -26.67 -1.69
C TYR A 6 18.19 -25.91 -0.44
N LEU A 7 17.91 -24.62 -0.60
CA LEU A 7 17.23 -23.82 0.42
C LEU A 7 15.73 -23.91 0.17
N LEU A 8 15.03 -24.64 1.00
CA LEU A 8 13.59 -24.83 0.85
C LEU A 8 12.85 -23.77 1.67
N LEU A 9 12.36 -22.75 0.98
CA LEU A 9 11.67 -21.60 1.53
C LEU A 9 10.14 -21.78 1.43
N GLY A 10 9.42 -21.18 2.35
CA GLY A 10 7.96 -21.19 2.40
C GLY A 10 7.45 -21.11 3.82
N MET A 11 6.23 -20.60 4.00
CA MET A 11 5.59 -20.52 5.31
C MET A 11 5.33 -21.91 5.91
N HIS A 12 5.30 -22.01 7.22
CA HIS A 12 4.78 -23.20 7.90
C HIS A 12 3.44 -23.63 7.29
N ARG A 13 3.22 -24.93 7.11
CA ARG A 13 1.98 -25.50 6.53
C ARG A 13 1.82 -25.30 5.00
N SER A 14 2.83 -24.79 4.31
CA SER A 14 2.83 -24.65 2.84
C SER A 14 3.27 -25.91 2.08
N GLY A 15 3.37 -27.05 2.75
CA GLY A 15 3.81 -28.30 2.12
C GLY A 15 5.33 -28.48 2.05
N THR A 16 6.10 -27.62 2.73
CA THR A 16 7.57 -27.68 2.76
C THR A 16 8.09 -29.05 3.23
N SER A 17 7.46 -29.69 4.23
CA SER A 17 7.87 -31.03 4.70
C SER A 17 7.69 -32.12 3.65
N ALA A 18 6.59 -32.10 2.89
CA ALA A 18 6.35 -33.04 1.81
C ALA A 18 7.39 -32.89 0.71
N LEU A 19 7.65 -31.65 0.29
CA LEU A 19 8.64 -31.34 -0.73
C LEU A 19 10.06 -31.70 -0.29
N THR A 20 10.44 -31.45 0.98
CA THR A 20 11.73 -31.89 1.55
C THR A 20 11.90 -33.38 1.44
N ARG A 21 10.89 -34.16 1.81
CA ARG A 21 10.95 -35.62 1.73
C ARG A 21 11.09 -36.13 0.30
N ILE A 22 10.37 -35.51 -0.64
CA ILE A 22 10.51 -35.84 -2.07
C ILE A 22 11.94 -35.58 -2.54
N ILE A 23 12.50 -34.39 -2.24
CA ILE A 23 13.88 -34.04 -2.63
C ILE A 23 14.89 -34.98 -1.96
N GLY A 24 14.61 -35.45 -0.74
CA GLY A 24 15.39 -36.50 -0.06
C GLY A 24 15.36 -37.82 -0.81
N HIS A 25 14.18 -38.30 -1.26
CA HIS A 25 14.06 -39.51 -2.11
C HIS A 25 14.75 -39.34 -3.47
N LEU A 26 14.88 -38.11 -3.95
CA LEU A 26 15.60 -37.79 -5.18
C LEU A 26 17.14 -37.73 -4.98
N GLY A 27 17.65 -38.02 -3.77
CA GLY A 27 19.08 -38.19 -3.49
C GLY A 27 19.76 -37.04 -2.76
N ALA A 28 19.04 -36.04 -2.30
CA ALA A 28 19.61 -35.01 -1.42
C ALA A 28 19.62 -35.47 0.04
N SER A 29 20.66 -35.10 0.77
CA SER A 29 20.82 -35.45 2.20
C SER A 29 19.87 -34.63 3.07
N LEU A 30 19.16 -35.35 3.94
CA LEU A 30 18.31 -34.77 4.99
C LEU A 30 19.14 -34.62 6.30
N PRO A 31 18.71 -33.79 7.25
CA PRO A 31 19.48 -33.58 8.48
C PRO A 31 19.59 -34.84 9.34
N LEU A 32 20.74 -35.01 10.01
CA LEU A 32 21.01 -36.14 10.89
C LEU A 32 20.29 -36.04 12.24
N ASP A 33 19.85 -34.82 12.60
CA ASP A 33 19.12 -34.51 13.84
C ASP A 33 17.68 -34.03 13.59
N PRO A 34 16.84 -34.78 12.85
CA PRO A 34 15.52 -34.30 12.46
C PRO A 34 14.64 -34.01 13.68
N MET A 35 13.76 -33.00 13.54
CA MET A 35 12.69 -32.75 14.51
C MET A 35 11.77 -33.98 14.60
N PRO A 36 11.35 -34.39 15.83
CA PRO A 36 10.48 -35.54 16.01
C PRO A 36 9.11 -35.32 15.37
N GLU A 37 8.49 -36.40 14.99
CA GLU A 37 7.09 -36.42 14.55
C GLU A 37 6.16 -35.99 15.69
N THR A 38 5.03 -35.39 15.31
CA THR A 38 3.99 -34.96 16.24
C THR A 38 2.61 -35.34 15.72
N ALA A 39 1.60 -35.32 16.57
CA ALA A 39 0.23 -35.66 16.18
C ALA A 39 -0.32 -34.79 15.03
N ASP A 40 0.12 -33.53 14.94
CA ASP A 40 -0.27 -32.60 13.86
C ASP A 40 0.59 -32.77 12.58
N ASN A 41 1.74 -33.44 12.68
CA ASN A 41 2.59 -33.78 11.54
C ASN A 41 3.22 -35.20 11.67
N PRO A 42 2.41 -36.24 11.52
CA PRO A 42 2.86 -37.64 11.71
C PRO A 42 3.83 -38.11 10.63
N CYS A 43 4.03 -37.33 9.55
CA CYS A 43 4.99 -37.64 8.50
C CYS A 43 6.36 -36.98 8.72
N GLY A 44 6.58 -36.30 9.86
CA GLY A 44 7.82 -35.63 10.22
C GLY A 44 7.97 -34.22 9.64
N TYR A 45 8.82 -33.42 10.28
CA TYR A 45 9.09 -32.04 9.87
C TYR A 45 10.25 -31.94 8.89
N TRP A 46 11.20 -32.85 8.95
CA TRP A 46 12.42 -32.88 8.14
C TRP A 46 13.29 -31.62 8.30
N GLU A 47 13.20 -30.97 9.49
CA GLU A 47 14.01 -29.84 9.92
C GLU A 47 15.08 -30.35 10.88
N SER A 48 16.31 -29.80 10.81
CA SER A 48 17.30 -30.01 11.85
C SER A 48 16.82 -29.35 13.15
N ARG A 49 16.82 -30.12 14.25
CA ARG A 49 16.39 -29.63 15.56
C ARG A 49 17.29 -28.52 16.08
N SER A 50 18.59 -28.67 15.90
CA SER A 50 19.59 -27.71 16.35
C SER A 50 19.48 -26.40 15.55
N ILE A 51 19.37 -26.46 14.24
CA ILE A 51 19.20 -25.29 13.36
C ILE A 51 17.86 -24.58 13.64
N ALA A 52 16.78 -25.31 13.85
CA ALA A 52 15.48 -24.72 14.16
C ALA A 52 15.47 -23.95 15.50
N ARG A 53 16.18 -24.45 16.51
CA ARG A 53 16.38 -23.76 17.79
C ARG A 53 17.23 -22.51 17.61
N PHE A 54 18.32 -22.62 16.88
CA PHE A 54 19.20 -21.51 16.54
C PHE A 54 18.44 -20.40 15.82
N ASN A 55 17.70 -20.72 14.77
CA ASN A 55 16.89 -19.74 14.04
C ASN A 55 15.83 -19.06 14.90
N SER A 56 15.22 -19.80 15.85
CA SER A 56 14.27 -19.22 16.80
C SER A 56 14.94 -18.21 17.72
N ARG A 57 16.12 -18.53 18.25
CA ARG A 57 16.90 -17.64 19.10
C ARG A 57 17.38 -16.39 18.36
N LEU A 58 17.76 -16.52 17.09
CA LEU A 58 18.12 -15.39 16.26
C LEU A 58 16.94 -14.44 16.06
N LEU A 59 15.76 -14.94 15.78
CA LEU A 59 14.57 -14.11 15.68
C LEU A 59 14.26 -13.40 17.01
N GLU A 60 14.43 -14.09 18.13
CA GLU A 60 14.24 -13.51 19.46
C GLU A 60 15.28 -12.41 19.76
N SER A 61 16.53 -12.57 19.35
CA SER A 61 17.57 -11.53 19.49
C SER A 61 17.29 -10.30 18.64
N ALA A 62 16.55 -10.47 17.54
CA ALA A 62 16.06 -9.38 16.69
C ALA A 62 14.75 -8.76 17.21
N GLY A 63 14.27 -9.14 18.41
CA GLY A 63 13.03 -8.63 19.01
C GLY A 63 11.76 -9.18 18.37
N THR A 64 11.84 -10.28 17.61
CA THR A 64 10.70 -10.89 16.90
C THR A 64 10.63 -12.41 17.15
N ARG A 65 9.63 -13.06 16.62
CA ARG A 65 9.43 -14.52 16.70
C ARG A 65 8.93 -15.06 15.38
N TRP A 66 8.93 -16.40 15.23
CA TRP A 66 8.42 -17.07 14.03
C TRP A 66 6.95 -16.73 13.71
N ASN A 67 6.14 -16.42 14.70
CA ASN A 67 4.73 -16.07 14.59
C ASN A 67 4.46 -14.55 14.65
N ASP A 68 5.47 -13.75 14.35
CA ASP A 68 5.41 -12.31 14.24
C ASP A 68 5.61 -11.88 12.77
N ASP A 69 4.82 -10.94 12.29
CA ASP A 69 4.86 -10.41 10.93
C ASP A 69 5.72 -9.14 10.79
N ALA A 70 6.43 -8.70 11.86
CA ALA A 70 7.35 -7.57 11.81
C ALA A 70 8.53 -7.85 10.87
N PRO A 71 8.94 -6.90 10.01
CA PRO A 71 10.11 -7.06 9.14
C PRO A 71 11.40 -7.14 9.96
N LEU A 72 12.40 -7.85 9.42
CA LEU A 72 13.78 -7.78 9.93
C LEU A 72 14.53 -6.70 9.14
N PRO A 73 15.04 -5.63 9.83
CA PRO A 73 15.76 -4.56 9.15
C PRO A 73 17.09 -5.07 8.54
N ASP A 74 17.46 -4.58 7.37
CA ASP A 74 18.74 -4.94 6.75
C ASP A 74 19.94 -4.55 7.63
N ALA A 75 19.82 -3.46 8.40
CA ALA A 75 20.83 -3.05 9.40
C ALA A 75 21.09 -4.14 10.46
N TRP A 76 20.10 -4.97 10.82
CA TRP A 76 20.30 -6.07 11.75
C TRP A 76 21.24 -7.14 11.19
N PHE A 77 21.17 -7.42 9.87
CA PHE A 77 22.07 -8.36 9.22
C PHE A 77 23.48 -7.78 9.02
N ALA A 78 23.62 -6.46 8.93
CA ALA A 78 24.90 -5.77 8.78
C ALA A 78 25.65 -5.59 10.12
N ASP A 79 25.04 -5.92 11.26
CA ASP A 79 25.65 -5.81 12.59
C ASP A 79 26.85 -6.79 12.70
N PRO A 80 28.05 -6.32 13.09
CA PRO A 80 29.22 -7.18 13.32
C PRO A 80 28.98 -8.36 14.28
N ALA A 81 28.02 -8.25 15.20
CA ALA A 81 27.62 -9.35 16.10
C ALA A 81 27.14 -10.59 15.33
N ARG A 82 26.67 -10.42 14.07
CA ARG A 82 26.23 -11.55 13.23
C ARG A 82 27.35 -12.49 12.83
N MET A 83 28.62 -12.06 12.88
CA MET A 83 29.74 -12.96 12.61
C MET A 83 29.79 -14.15 13.58
N ALA A 84 29.53 -13.93 14.87
CA ALA A 84 29.47 -15.02 15.85
C ALA A 84 28.28 -15.96 15.59
N ASP A 85 27.14 -15.41 15.16
CA ASP A 85 26.00 -16.22 14.77
C ASP A 85 26.25 -17.03 13.49
N GLU A 86 26.98 -16.47 12.53
CA GLU A 86 27.40 -17.19 11.32
C GLU A 86 28.39 -18.33 11.63
N ASP A 87 29.30 -18.14 12.60
CA ASP A 87 30.23 -19.18 13.06
C ASP A 87 29.48 -20.35 13.73
N GLU A 88 28.51 -20.02 14.58
CA GLU A 88 27.64 -21.03 15.21
C GLU A 88 26.81 -21.76 14.13
N ALA A 89 26.21 -21.02 13.20
CA ALA A 89 25.42 -21.60 12.12
C ALA A 89 26.22 -22.56 11.23
N ALA A 90 27.48 -22.22 10.92
CA ALA A 90 28.39 -23.11 10.17
C ALA A 90 28.68 -24.40 10.94
N THR A 91 28.92 -24.30 12.25
CA THR A 91 29.12 -25.47 13.13
C THR A 91 27.87 -26.37 13.14
N LEU A 92 26.68 -25.77 13.28
CA LEU A 92 25.42 -26.51 13.28
C LEU A 92 25.12 -27.15 11.88
N LEU A 93 25.46 -26.47 10.80
CA LEU A 93 25.31 -26.99 9.46
C LEU A 93 26.20 -28.23 9.24
N ALA A 94 27.45 -28.16 9.67
CA ALA A 94 28.39 -29.28 9.61
C ALA A 94 27.90 -30.47 10.47
N ALA A 95 27.40 -30.22 11.68
CA ALA A 95 26.84 -31.24 12.54
C ALA A 95 25.59 -31.90 11.95
N ALA A 96 24.72 -31.11 11.31
CA ALA A 96 23.46 -31.60 10.76
C ALA A 96 23.61 -32.36 9.42
N PHE A 97 24.64 -32.07 8.62
CA PHE A 97 24.74 -32.61 7.26
C PHE A 97 26.11 -33.26 6.93
N GLY A 98 27.10 -33.14 7.84
CA GLY A 98 28.43 -33.71 7.60
C GLY A 98 29.04 -33.28 6.27
N ASP A 99 29.62 -34.23 5.55
CA ASP A 99 30.27 -34.03 4.25
C ASP A 99 29.32 -34.22 3.05
N ALA A 100 28.01 -34.09 3.27
CA ALA A 100 27.00 -34.26 2.21
C ALA A 100 27.30 -33.36 1.01
N LYS A 101 27.32 -33.98 -0.20
CA LYS A 101 27.57 -33.25 -1.47
C LYS A 101 26.38 -32.41 -1.90
N LEU A 102 25.17 -32.87 -1.60
CA LEU A 102 23.94 -32.17 -1.84
C LEU A 102 23.07 -32.31 -0.60
N LEU A 103 22.68 -31.19 0.00
CA LEU A 103 21.86 -31.14 1.20
C LEU A 103 20.56 -30.34 0.99
N VAL A 104 19.55 -30.58 1.83
CA VAL A 104 18.32 -29.79 1.87
C VAL A 104 18.24 -29.06 3.21
N LEU A 105 18.48 -27.78 3.19
CA LEU A 105 18.24 -26.92 4.36
C LEU A 105 16.80 -26.42 4.35
N LYS A 106 15.97 -27.00 5.21
CA LYS A 106 14.57 -26.66 5.37
C LYS A 106 14.29 -26.25 6.80
N ASP A 107 13.95 -25.01 6.95
CA ASP A 107 13.27 -24.43 8.12
C ASP A 107 12.52 -23.19 7.62
N PRO A 108 11.22 -23.06 7.86
CA PRO A 108 10.46 -21.87 7.40
C PRO A 108 11.09 -20.55 7.83
N ARG A 109 11.74 -20.47 8.99
CA ARG A 109 12.41 -19.25 9.52
C ARG A 109 13.54 -18.76 8.61
N VAL A 110 14.12 -19.66 7.80
CA VAL A 110 15.14 -19.28 6.80
C VAL A 110 14.60 -18.27 5.78
N CYS A 111 13.30 -18.25 5.49
CA CYS A 111 12.69 -17.19 4.67
C CYS A 111 13.07 -15.79 5.16
N ARG A 112 13.05 -15.62 6.48
CA ARG A 112 13.35 -14.36 7.16
C ARG A 112 14.84 -14.14 7.43
N LEU A 113 15.59 -15.21 7.60
CA LEU A 113 17.02 -15.22 7.94
C LEU A 113 17.92 -15.53 6.72
N LEU A 114 17.37 -15.46 5.52
CA LEU A 114 18.08 -15.86 4.29
C LEU A 114 19.43 -15.15 4.09
N PRO A 115 19.60 -13.84 4.37
CA PRO A 115 20.90 -13.19 4.21
C PRO A 115 22.00 -13.84 5.07
N LEU A 116 21.73 -14.17 6.33
CA LEU A 116 22.67 -14.86 7.20
C LEU A 116 23.03 -16.24 6.65
N TRP A 117 22.05 -17.04 6.25
CA TRP A 117 22.30 -18.38 5.73
C TRP A 117 23.05 -18.35 4.39
N ARG A 118 22.85 -17.32 3.57
CA ARG A 118 23.66 -17.12 2.35
C ARG A 118 25.14 -16.91 2.65
N ASN A 119 25.43 -16.06 3.65
CA ASN A 119 26.82 -15.83 4.10
C ASN A 119 27.44 -17.11 4.62
N VAL A 120 26.75 -17.86 5.47
CA VAL A 120 27.22 -19.15 6.00
C VAL A 120 27.55 -20.14 4.89
N LEU A 121 26.64 -20.35 3.95
CA LEU A 121 26.83 -21.28 2.84
C LEU A 121 27.99 -20.84 1.94
N ALA A 122 28.13 -19.55 1.65
CA ALA A 122 29.24 -19.01 0.86
C ALA A 122 30.59 -19.24 1.55
N ARG A 123 30.69 -19.04 2.87
CA ARG A 123 31.90 -19.31 3.68
C ARG A 123 32.28 -20.79 3.68
N GLU A 124 31.27 -21.66 3.72
CA GLU A 124 31.47 -23.12 3.70
C GLU A 124 31.68 -23.70 2.28
N GLY A 125 31.74 -22.85 1.26
CA GLY A 125 31.91 -23.26 -0.14
C GLY A 125 30.73 -24.10 -0.66
N ILE A 126 29.52 -23.85 -0.17
CA ILE A 126 28.29 -24.56 -0.55
C ILE A 126 27.46 -23.66 -1.48
N GLU A 127 27.24 -24.08 -2.72
CA GLU A 127 26.44 -23.34 -3.69
C GLU A 127 24.94 -23.51 -3.41
N PRO A 128 24.19 -22.43 -3.05
CA PRO A 128 22.76 -22.54 -2.78
C PRO A 128 21.91 -22.42 -4.03
N SER A 129 20.84 -23.21 -4.09
CA SER A 129 19.72 -23.04 -5.02
C SER A 129 18.41 -22.99 -4.23
N VAL A 130 17.48 -22.10 -4.59
CA VAL A 130 16.27 -21.84 -3.82
C VAL A 130 15.07 -22.56 -4.41
N VAL A 131 14.30 -23.23 -3.56
CA VAL A 131 12.99 -23.79 -3.91
C VAL A 131 11.93 -23.11 -3.03
N VAL A 132 11.05 -22.34 -3.63
CA VAL A 132 9.95 -21.67 -2.91
C VAL A 132 8.70 -22.53 -2.97
N ALA A 133 8.25 -23.02 -1.82
CA ALA A 133 7.00 -23.76 -1.70
C ALA A 133 5.82 -22.80 -1.46
N LEU A 134 4.90 -22.77 -2.40
CA LEU A 134 3.65 -22.00 -2.30
C LEU A 134 2.46 -22.92 -2.03
N ARG A 135 1.50 -22.40 -1.29
CA ARG A 135 0.19 -23.01 -1.08
C ARG A 135 -0.84 -21.89 -0.92
N ASP A 136 -2.10 -22.19 -1.23
CA ASP A 136 -3.22 -21.28 -1.00
C ASP A 136 -3.13 -20.61 0.37
N PRO A 137 -3.09 -19.27 0.45
CA PRO A 137 -2.87 -18.54 1.72
C PRO A 137 -3.95 -18.83 2.77
N LEU A 138 -5.21 -19.03 2.35
CA LEU A 138 -6.31 -19.33 3.27
C LEU A 138 -6.22 -20.76 3.81
N GLU A 139 -5.81 -21.73 2.99
CA GLU A 139 -5.55 -23.10 3.46
C GLU A 139 -4.43 -23.12 4.50
N VAL A 140 -3.36 -22.34 4.29
CA VAL A 140 -2.26 -22.22 5.27
C VAL A 140 -2.74 -21.57 6.55
N ALA A 141 -3.47 -20.46 6.47
CA ALA A 141 -3.98 -19.75 7.64
C ALA A 141 -4.90 -20.62 8.50
N ARG A 142 -5.83 -21.35 7.88
CA ARG A 142 -6.71 -22.32 8.56
C ARG A 142 -5.94 -23.49 9.19
N SER A 143 -4.91 -23.98 8.49
CA SER A 143 -4.06 -25.06 9.01
C SER A 143 -3.21 -24.60 10.21
N LEU A 144 -2.78 -23.34 10.24
CA LEU A 144 -2.10 -22.73 11.39
C LEU A 144 -3.05 -22.57 12.57
N GLN A 145 -4.27 -22.08 12.34
CA GLN A 145 -5.31 -21.96 13.36
C GLN A 145 -5.62 -23.32 14.00
N ALA A 146 -5.83 -24.34 13.19
CA ALA A 146 -6.12 -25.71 13.69
C ALA A 146 -4.97 -26.28 14.54
N ARG A 147 -3.70 -25.94 14.22
CA ARG A 147 -2.52 -26.40 14.96
C ARG A 147 -2.34 -25.71 16.30
N LEU A 148 -2.53 -24.40 16.33
CA LEU A 148 -2.19 -23.57 17.48
C LEU A 148 -3.29 -23.59 18.56
N GLY A 149 -4.48 -24.10 18.21
CA GLY A 149 -5.66 -24.10 19.07
C GLY A 149 -6.13 -22.69 19.42
N ASP A 150 -7.32 -22.57 19.96
CA ASP A 150 -7.93 -21.28 20.34
C ASP A 150 -7.15 -20.53 21.43
N ALA A 151 -6.34 -21.25 22.24
CA ALA A 151 -5.62 -20.67 23.38
C ALA A 151 -4.44 -19.77 23.00
N SER A 152 -3.78 -20.04 21.86
CA SER A 152 -2.59 -19.28 21.40
C SER A 152 -2.96 -18.07 20.52
N PHE A 153 -4.23 -17.96 20.13
CA PHE A 153 -4.76 -16.91 19.24
C PHE A 153 -6.03 -16.24 19.80
N ARG A 154 -6.23 -16.22 21.12
CA ARG A 154 -7.41 -15.53 21.66
C ARG A 154 -7.30 -14.01 21.44
N PRO A 155 -8.40 -13.30 20.97
CA PRO A 155 -9.80 -13.73 20.92
C PRO A 155 -10.39 -13.75 19.51
N ALA A 156 -11.33 -14.67 19.25
CA ALA A 156 -12.17 -14.86 18.08
C ALA A 156 -11.52 -15.55 16.86
N ALA A 157 -12.23 -16.54 16.31
CA ALA A 157 -11.77 -17.38 15.19
C ALA A 157 -11.37 -16.61 13.92
N VAL A 158 -11.97 -15.45 13.69
CA VAL A 158 -11.68 -14.57 12.55
C VAL A 158 -10.30 -13.94 12.69
N ALA A 159 -9.94 -13.41 13.86
CA ALA A 159 -8.62 -12.83 14.11
C ALA A 159 -7.47 -13.84 13.95
N ALA A 160 -7.69 -15.10 14.23
CA ALA A 160 -6.68 -16.15 14.06
C ALA A 160 -6.36 -16.45 12.59
N VAL A 161 -7.38 -16.43 11.72
CA VAL A 161 -7.19 -16.61 10.27
C VAL A 161 -6.49 -15.39 9.66
N GLU A 162 -6.87 -14.17 10.03
CA GLU A 162 -6.22 -12.94 9.59
C GLU A 162 -4.72 -12.94 9.93
N ARG A 163 -4.39 -13.30 11.17
CA ARG A 163 -3.01 -13.42 11.60
C ARG A 163 -2.24 -14.48 10.81
N GLY A 164 -2.88 -15.60 10.50
CA GLY A 164 -2.30 -16.63 9.64
C GLY A 164 -1.99 -16.13 8.23
N LEU A 165 -2.87 -15.29 7.66
CA LEU A 165 -2.67 -14.65 6.35
C LEU A 165 -1.55 -13.61 6.40
N LEU A 166 -1.45 -12.78 7.44
CA LEU A 166 -0.36 -11.82 7.63
C LEU A 166 1.00 -12.52 7.74
N LEU A 167 1.06 -13.61 8.50
CA LEU A 167 2.27 -14.43 8.60
C LEU A 167 2.66 -15.06 7.26
N TRP A 168 1.68 -15.58 6.51
CA TRP A 168 1.93 -16.11 5.18
C TRP A 168 2.53 -15.06 4.24
N LEU A 169 1.95 -13.84 4.24
CA LEU A 169 2.45 -12.72 3.46
C LEU A 169 3.90 -12.37 3.84
N ARG A 170 4.22 -12.26 5.12
CA ARG A 170 5.58 -11.97 5.60
C ARG A 170 6.59 -12.97 5.08
N TYR A 171 6.31 -14.26 5.26
CA TYR A 171 7.26 -15.31 4.88
C TYR A 171 7.47 -15.40 3.37
N VAL A 172 6.41 -15.25 2.58
CA VAL A 172 6.49 -15.34 1.13
C VAL A 172 7.15 -14.10 0.54
N LEU A 173 6.84 -12.90 1.03
CA LEU A 173 7.46 -11.66 0.57
C LEU A 173 8.96 -11.61 0.93
N ASP A 174 9.33 -12.02 2.15
CA ASP A 174 10.75 -12.10 2.55
C ASP A 174 11.50 -13.15 1.70
N ALA A 175 10.92 -14.33 1.51
CA ALA A 175 11.53 -15.39 0.68
C ALA A 175 11.72 -14.92 -0.77
N GLU A 176 10.73 -14.25 -1.33
CA GLU A 176 10.75 -13.73 -2.70
C GLU A 176 11.81 -12.63 -2.86
N ALA A 177 11.74 -11.58 -2.06
CA ALA A 177 12.60 -10.42 -2.18
C ALA A 177 14.09 -10.78 -1.96
N ARG A 178 14.39 -11.63 -0.98
CA ARG A 178 15.75 -11.98 -0.57
C ARG A 178 16.39 -13.08 -1.44
N SER A 179 15.64 -13.70 -2.37
CA SER A 179 16.15 -14.76 -3.27
C SER A 179 16.13 -14.40 -4.75
N ARG A 180 15.84 -13.15 -5.13
CA ARG A 180 15.68 -12.73 -6.54
C ARG A 180 16.94 -12.92 -7.38
N ASP A 181 18.09 -12.71 -6.82
CA ASP A 181 19.40 -12.83 -7.43
C ASP A 181 19.97 -14.26 -7.38
N MET A 182 19.22 -15.23 -6.87
CA MET A 182 19.62 -16.61 -6.73
C MET A 182 18.97 -17.49 -7.82
N ARG A 183 19.64 -18.60 -8.16
CA ARG A 183 19.00 -19.67 -8.95
C ARG A 183 17.82 -20.21 -8.16
N ARG A 184 16.60 -20.11 -8.70
CA ARG A 184 15.40 -20.50 -7.97
C ARG A 184 14.30 -21.10 -8.83
N THR A 185 13.46 -21.91 -8.19
CA THR A 185 12.19 -22.40 -8.75
C THR A 185 11.06 -22.24 -7.73
N VAL A 186 9.84 -22.25 -8.20
CA VAL A 186 8.64 -22.13 -7.36
C VAL A 186 7.77 -23.36 -7.55
N ILE A 187 7.34 -23.97 -6.47
CA ILE A 187 6.50 -25.19 -6.47
C ILE A 187 5.16 -24.87 -5.80
N ASP A 188 4.09 -24.97 -6.55
CA ASP A 188 2.74 -24.96 -6.00
C ASP A 188 2.37 -26.30 -5.36
N TYR A 189 1.90 -26.27 -4.12
CA TYR A 189 1.57 -27.48 -3.36
C TYR A 189 0.41 -28.27 -4.00
N SER A 190 -0.54 -27.62 -4.63
CA SER A 190 -1.66 -28.29 -5.30
C SER A 190 -1.17 -29.04 -6.56
N ALA A 191 -0.28 -28.40 -7.31
CA ALA A 191 0.38 -29.05 -8.46
C ALA A 191 1.27 -30.22 -8.02
N LEU A 192 2.01 -30.07 -6.91
CA LEU A 192 2.84 -31.14 -6.35
C LEU A 192 2.03 -32.39 -5.97
N VAL A 193 0.86 -32.20 -5.36
CA VAL A 193 -0.01 -33.31 -4.96
C VAL A 193 -0.74 -33.93 -6.17
N ALA A 194 -1.02 -33.14 -7.19
CA ALA A 194 -1.69 -33.60 -8.41
C ALA A 194 -0.77 -34.42 -9.32
N ASP A 195 0.45 -33.92 -9.56
CA ASP A 195 1.49 -34.57 -10.37
C ASP A 195 2.86 -34.10 -9.91
N TRP A 196 3.44 -34.80 -8.92
CA TRP A 196 4.73 -34.47 -8.38
C TRP A 196 5.87 -34.57 -9.43
N ARG A 197 5.75 -35.49 -10.41
CA ARG A 197 6.76 -35.69 -11.42
C ARG A 197 6.94 -34.44 -12.29
N THR A 198 5.85 -33.85 -12.68
CA THR A 198 5.87 -32.58 -13.42
C THR A 198 6.26 -31.42 -12.51
N ALA A 199 5.74 -31.35 -11.28
CA ALA A 199 6.00 -30.26 -10.35
C ALA A 199 7.49 -30.15 -9.97
N VAL A 200 8.21 -31.26 -9.79
CA VAL A 200 9.63 -31.24 -9.37
C VAL A 200 10.63 -31.05 -10.52
N ARG A 201 10.18 -30.96 -11.77
CA ARG A 201 11.10 -30.69 -12.88
C ARG A 201 11.99 -29.49 -12.66
N GLY A 202 11.38 -28.37 -12.23
CA GLY A 202 12.14 -27.17 -11.91
C GLY A 202 13.18 -27.35 -10.79
N VAL A 203 12.97 -28.31 -9.88
CA VAL A 203 13.96 -28.63 -8.83
C VAL A 203 15.14 -29.37 -9.44
N VAL A 204 14.87 -30.33 -10.32
CA VAL A 204 15.91 -31.13 -11.05
C VAL A 204 16.73 -30.23 -11.97
N ASP A 205 16.11 -29.24 -12.60
CA ASP A 205 16.79 -28.28 -13.48
C ASP A 205 17.74 -27.33 -12.72
N LEU A 206 17.47 -27.07 -11.43
CA LEU A 206 18.37 -26.26 -10.60
C LEU A 206 19.68 -26.96 -10.27
N VAL A 207 19.59 -28.20 -9.86
CA VAL A 207 20.75 -29.05 -9.52
C VAL A 207 20.49 -30.43 -10.09
N PRO A 208 21.38 -30.95 -10.96
CA PRO A 208 21.23 -32.29 -11.48
C PRO A 208 21.15 -33.33 -10.36
N LEU A 209 20.02 -34.00 -10.29
CA LEU A 209 19.76 -35.08 -9.36
C LEU A 209 20.04 -36.42 -10.02
N PRO A 210 20.35 -37.48 -9.28
CA PRO A 210 20.42 -38.83 -9.81
C PRO A 210 19.13 -39.21 -10.54
N THR A 211 19.23 -40.13 -11.49
CA THR A 211 18.05 -40.68 -12.16
C THR A 211 17.10 -41.28 -11.14
N ILE A 212 15.84 -40.87 -11.21
CA ILE A 212 14.80 -41.31 -10.26
C ILE A 212 14.65 -42.83 -10.40
N THR A 213 14.96 -43.58 -9.33
CA THR A 213 14.76 -45.01 -9.29
C THR A 213 13.28 -45.35 -9.17
N PHE A 214 12.91 -46.55 -9.60
CA PHE A 214 11.54 -47.05 -9.43
C PHE A 214 11.11 -47.07 -7.96
N GLU A 215 12.03 -47.48 -7.08
CA GLU A 215 11.79 -47.52 -5.63
C GLU A 215 11.55 -46.14 -5.06
N ALA A 216 12.33 -45.11 -5.44
CA ALA A 216 12.13 -43.74 -5.02
C ALA A 216 10.80 -43.20 -5.54
N ALA A 217 10.45 -43.48 -6.79
CA ALA A 217 9.16 -43.05 -7.36
C ALA A 217 7.98 -43.70 -6.63
N THR A 218 8.05 -45.00 -6.33
CA THR A 218 7.00 -45.71 -5.58
C THR A 218 6.87 -45.16 -4.16
N ALA A 219 7.99 -44.92 -3.46
CA ALA A 219 7.97 -44.33 -2.12
C ALA A 219 7.34 -42.90 -2.09
N ILE A 220 7.55 -42.14 -3.15
CA ILE A 220 6.91 -40.82 -3.30
C ILE A 220 5.41 -40.97 -3.60
N ASP A 221 5.01 -41.87 -4.47
CA ASP A 221 3.61 -42.14 -4.82
C ASP A 221 2.82 -42.63 -3.59
N ASP A 222 3.37 -43.53 -2.78
CA ASP A 222 2.78 -44.04 -1.56
C ASP A 222 2.62 -42.94 -0.50
N PHE A 223 3.56 -42.03 -0.43
CA PHE A 223 3.57 -40.92 0.51
C PHE A 223 2.58 -39.82 0.13
N LEU A 224 2.50 -39.46 -1.15
CA LEU A 224 1.64 -38.37 -1.65
C LEU A 224 0.19 -38.81 -1.83
N SER A 225 -0.44 -39.29 -0.75
CA SER A 225 -1.86 -39.63 -0.81
C SER A 225 -2.76 -38.37 -0.85
N PRO A 226 -3.95 -38.44 -1.48
CA PRO A 226 -4.91 -37.33 -1.50
C PRO A 226 -5.35 -36.85 -0.09
N GLY A 227 -5.19 -37.70 0.94
CA GLY A 227 -5.44 -37.37 2.34
C GLY A 227 -4.49 -36.37 2.98
N LEU A 228 -3.36 -36.06 2.34
CA LEU A 228 -2.43 -35.02 2.80
C LEU A 228 -3.02 -33.62 2.69
N ARG A 229 -3.98 -33.39 1.79
CA ARG A 229 -4.68 -32.11 1.66
C ARG A 229 -5.91 -32.05 2.57
N ARG A 230 -5.67 -31.91 3.89
CA ARG A 230 -6.71 -31.91 4.94
C ARG A 230 -7.59 -30.66 4.96
N GLN A 231 -7.05 -29.53 4.52
CA GLN A 231 -7.74 -28.25 4.43
C GLN A 231 -7.88 -27.90 2.95
N ARG A 232 -9.12 -27.95 2.44
CA ARG A 232 -9.43 -27.53 1.07
C ARG A 232 -10.05 -26.13 1.12
N GLY A 233 -9.54 -25.22 0.31
CA GLY A 233 -10.19 -23.93 0.07
C GLY A 233 -11.58 -24.13 -0.56
N PRO A 234 -12.49 -23.16 -0.47
CA PRO A 234 -13.72 -23.17 -1.27
C PRO A 234 -13.33 -23.24 -2.75
N ALA A 235 -14.11 -24.01 -3.54
CA ALA A 235 -13.90 -24.07 -4.99
C ALA A 235 -13.91 -22.64 -5.57
N PRO A 236 -13.11 -22.35 -6.63
CA PRO A 236 -13.19 -21.07 -7.31
C PRO A 236 -14.64 -20.79 -7.73
N GLY A 237 -15.27 -19.75 -7.16
CA GLY A 237 -16.67 -19.40 -7.40
C GLY A 237 -17.67 -19.75 -6.29
N ALA A 238 -17.27 -20.44 -5.22
CA ALA A 238 -18.16 -20.77 -4.08
C ALA A 238 -18.07 -19.72 -2.95
N SER A 239 -18.06 -18.44 -3.22
CA SER A 239 -18.38 -17.41 -2.24
C SER A 239 -19.86 -17.03 -2.41
N GLY A 240 -20.72 -17.89 -1.95
CA GLY A 240 -22.06 -17.48 -1.56
C GLY A 240 -21.93 -16.80 -0.24
N ALA A 241 -22.31 -15.53 -0.22
CA ALA A 241 -22.88 -14.95 0.96
C ALA A 241 -22.37 -13.64 1.50
N THR A 242 -23.21 -12.72 1.51
CA THR A 242 -23.69 -11.86 2.62
C THR A 242 -22.61 -11.25 3.50
N GLY A 243 -22.44 -9.95 3.35
CA GLY A 243 -21.65 -9.10 4.22
C GLY A 243 -20.47 -8.45 3.50
N GLY A 244 -20.18 -7.21 3.83
CA GLY A 244 -19.04 -6.47 3.33
C GLY A 244 -17.76 -7.31 3.35
N MET A 245 -16.81 -7.02 2.47
CA MET A 245 -15.58 -7.78 2.34
C MET A 245 -14.86 -7.78 3.70
N THR A 246 -14.88 -8.95 4.37
CA THR A 246 -14.21 -9.11 5.67
C THR A 246 -12.72 -8.91 5.49
N GLY A 247 -12.02 -8.50 6.54
CA GLY A 247 -10.56 -8.41 6.54
C GLY A 247 -9.89 -9.67 6.02
N VAL A 248 -10.43 -10.84 6.36
CA VAL A 248 -9.98 -12.15 5.85
C VAL A 248 -10.05 -12.23 4.33
N GLU A 249 -11.14 -11.78 3.72
CA GLU A 249 -11.31 -11.87 2.26
C GLU A 249 -10.35 -10.92 1.52
N ALA A 250 -10.12 -9.73 2.06
CA ALA A 250 -9.16 -8.79 1.50
C ALA A 250 -7.73 -9.33 1.58
N LEU A 251 -7.30 -9.82 2.74
CA LEU A 251 -5.99 -10.45 2.90
C LEU A 251 -5.83 -11.71 2.04
N ARG A 252 -6.88 -12.51 1.90
CA ARG A 252 -6.89 -13.67 1.01
C ARG A 252 -6.60 -13.27 -0.43
N ARG A 253 -7.25 -12.22 -0.95
CA ARG A 253 -7.02 -11.72 -2.31
C ARG A 253 -5.60 -11.22 -2.51
N VAL A 254 -5.06 -10.46 -1.56
CA VAL A 254 -3.66 -10.02 -1.60
C VAL A 254 -2.72 -11.23 -1.59
N GLY A 255 -2.97 -12.21 -0.73
CA GLY A 255 -2.19 -13.44 -0.69
C GLY A 255 -2.24 -14.24 -2.00
N GLU A 256 -3.42 -14.38 -2.62
CA GLU A 256 -3.56 -15.03 -3.93
C GLU A 256 -2.84 -14.27 -5.04
N GLU A 257 -2.82 -12.94 -4.99
CA GLU A 257 -2.08 -12.12 -5.92
C GLU A 257 -0.57 -12.30 -5.76
N VAL A 258 -0.07 -12.27 -4.51
CA VAL A 258 1.35 -12.54 -4.22
C VAL A 258 1.72 -13.95 -4.68
N ALA A 259 0.91 -14.97 -4.37
CA ALA A 259 1.15 -16.34 -4.80
C ALA A 259 1.23 -16.45 -6.33
N ARG A 260 0.33 -15.79 -7.05
CA ARG A 260 0.34 -15.75 -8.52
C ARG A 260 1.58 -15.05 -9.06
N ALA A 261 1.91 -13.87 -8.53
CA ALA A 261 3.07 -13.11 -8.97
C ALA A 261 4.39 -13.87 -8.72
N VAL A 262 4.52 -14.53 -7.58
CA VAL A 262 5.69 -15.37 -7.26
C VAL A 262 5.70 -16.64 -8.12
N GLY A 263 4.54 -17.27 -8.34
CA GLY A 263 4.41 -18.53 -9.09
C GLY A 263 4.66 -18.43 -10.59
N THR A 264 4.51 -17.23 -11.18
CA THR A 264 4.74 -17.01 -12.63
C THR A 264 6.23 -16.88 -13.01
N GLY A 265 7.16 -17.10 -12.08
CA GLY A 265 8.60 -17.01 -12.33
C GLY A 265 8.96 -15.59 -12.78
N VAL A 266 9.14 -14.70 -11.82
CA VAL A 266 9.18 -13.25 -12.05
C VAL A 266 10.46 -12.84 -12.77
N GLU A 267 10.53 -12.99 -14.08
CA GLU A 267 11.48 -12.28 -14.95
C GLU A 267 10.95 -10.90 -15.39
N GLN A 268 9.67 -10.62 -15.16
CA GLN A 268 9.07 -9.35 -15.56
C GLN A 268 9.28 -8.27 -14.50
N ALA A 269 10.03 -7.23 -14.81
CA ALA A 269 10.30 -6.08 -13.95
C ALA A 269 9.02 -5.42 -13.37
N ALA A 270 7.89 -5.52 -14.06
CA ALA A 270 6.60 -5.03 -13.57
C ALA A 270 6.08 -5.83 -12.36
N ALA A 271 6.19 -7.17 -12.39
CA ALA A 271 5.76 -8.01 -11.28
C ALA A 271 6.67 -7.82 -10.06
N GLN A 272 7.98 -7.66 -10.26
CA GLN A 272 8.92 -7.35 -9.17
C GLN A 272 8.60 -6.00 -8.51
N ARG A 273 8.41 -4.92 -9.29
CA ARG A 273 8.01 -3.61 -8.75
C ARG A 273 6.71 -3.68 -7.95
N ARG A 274 5.78 -4.52 -8.39
CA ARG A 274 4.51 -4.71 -7.69
C ARG A 274 4.70 -5.45 -6.36
N LEU A 275 5.49 -6.52 -6.34
CA LEU A 275 5.83 -7.23 -5.10
C LEU A 275 6.56 -6.32 -4.11
N ASP A 276 7.44 -5.44 -4.59
CA ASP A 276 8.10 -4.42 -3.75
C ASP A 276 7.12 -3.42 -3.17
N ALA A 277 6.15 -2.97 -3.96
CA ALA A 277 5.10 -2.06 -3.48
C ALA A 277 4.20 -2.74 -2.42
N LEU A 278 3.86 -4.02 -2.64
CA LEU A 278 3.12 -4.84 -1.67
C LEU A 278 3.92 -5.05 -0.38
N ALA A 279 5.22 -5.37 -0.49
CA ALA A 279 6.09 -5.56 0.67
C ALA A 279 6.21 -4.28 1.50
N ARG A 280 6.49 -3.13 0.87
CA ARG A 280 6.54 -1.84 1.58
C ARG A 280 5.22 -1.47 2.25
N SER A 281 4.09 -1.72 1.60
CA SER A 281 2.77 -1.48 2.19
C SER A 281 2.51 -2.41 3.36
N PHE A 282 2.92 -3.66 3.24
CA PHE A 282 2.82 -4.65 4.30
C PHE A 282 3.72 -4.32 5.51
N ASP A 283 4.93 -3.82 5.29
CA ASP A 283 5.85 -3.40 6.35
C ASP A 283 5.29 -2.23 7.17
N ARG A 284 4.72 -1.23 6.50
CA ARG A 284 4.03 -0.13 7.17
C ARG A 284 2.85 -0.60 8.01
N LEU A 285 2.08 -1.54 7.47
CA LEU A 285 1.00 -2.20 8.16
C LEU A 285 1.47 -2.89 9.43
N SER A 286 2.46 -3.74 9.28
CA SER A 286 3.03 -4.52 10.38
C SER A 286 3.57 -3.62 11.50
N ALA A 287 4.22 -2.51 11.14
CA ALA A 287 4.68 -1.51 12.10
C ALA A 287 3.53 -0.82 12.85
N ALA A 288 2.46 -0.46 12.16
CA ALA A 288 1.27 0.15 12.78
C ALA A 288 0.56 -0.79 13.78
N TYR A 289 0.63 -2.10 13.55
CA TYR A 289 0.07 -3.12 14.45
C TYR A 289 0.97 -3.48 15.64
N ALA A 290 2.24 -3.08 15.63
CA ALA A 290 3.20 -3.46 16.67
C ALA A 290 2.73 -3.17 18.11
N PRO A 291 2.11 -2.00 18.43
CA PRO A 291 1.63 -1.69 19.77
C PRO A 291 0.51 -2.62 20.26
N PHE A 292 -0.27 -3.19 19.36
CA PHE A 292 -1.44 -4.02 19.68
C PHE A 292 -1.12 -5.51 19.84
N ARG A 293 0.12 -5.93 19.51
CA ARG A 293 0.56 -7.33 19.61
C ARG A 293 0.76 -7.82 21.03
N GLN A 294 0.93 -6.91 22.01
CA GLN A 294 1.28 -7.23 23.40
C GLN A 294 0.21 -6.86 24.44
N GLY A 295 -0.93 -6.29 24.04
CA GLY A 295 -2.00 -5.88 24.94
C GLY A 295 -2.98 -7.01 25.27
N PRO A 296 -3.70 -6.94 26.43
CA PRO A 296 -4.82 -7.83 26.70
C PRO A 296 -5.90 -7.61 25.67
N ALA A 297 -6.50 -8.72 25.21
CA ALA A 297 -7.54 -8.74 24.21
C ALA A 297 -8.63 -7.68 24.43
N ALA A 298 -8.70 -6.70 23.53
CA ALA A 298 -9.83 -5.81 23.45
C ALA A 298 -11.06 -6.62 22.98
N THR A 299 -12.08 -6.59 23.78
CA THR A 299 -13.37 -7.23 23.53
C THR A 299 -14.08 -6.50 22.37
N THR A 300 -14.53 -7.28 21.37
CA THR A 300 -15.66 -7.02 20.49
C THR A 300 -15.76 -5.62 19.87
N SER A 301 -15.25 -5.48 18.67
CA SER A 301 -15.80 -4.84 17.47
C SER A 301 -14.72 -4.87 16.39
N SER A 302 -15.10 -5.02 15.13
CA SER A 302 -14.23 -4.86 13.98
C SER A 302 -13.41 -3.59 14.17
N ASP A 303 -12.09 -3.75 14.34
CA ASP A 303 -11.19 -2.62 14.56
C ASP A 303 -11.19 -1.78 13.26
N PRO A 304 -11.66 -0.51 13.30
CA PRO A 304 -11.72 0.34 12.11
C PRO A 304 -10.36 0.51 11.41
N TRP A 305 -9.26 0.26 12.14
CA TRP A 305 -7.90 0.26 11.60
C TRP A 305 -7.59 -0.97 10.76
N ALA A 306 -8.04 -2.15 11.17
CA ALA A 306 -7.87 -3.37 10.38
C ALA A 306 -8.61 -3.27 9.06
N GLU A 307 -9.86 -2.79 9.07
CA GLU A 307 -10.63 -2.54 7.86
C GLU A 307 -9.99 -1.48 6.96
N LYS A 308 -9.41 -0.44 7.53
CA LYS A 308 -8.71 0.61 6.78
C LYS A 308 -7.47 0.10 6.07
N ILE A 309 -6.66 -0.70 6.74
CA ILE A 309 -5.42 -1.24 6.20
C ILE A 309 -5.72 -2.33 5.17
N LEU A 310 -6.78 -3.09 5.41
CA LEU A 310 -7.28 -4.07 4.45
C LEU A 310 -7.89 -3.40 3.23
N ALA A 311 -8.53 -2.22 3.40
CA ALA A 311 -8.94 -1.37 2.30
C ALA A 311 -7.72 -0.80 1.53
N ASP A 312 -6.63 -0.46 2.20
CA ASP A 312 -5.38 0.00 1.55
C ASP A 312 -4.66 -1.12 0.80
N LEU A 313 -4.66 -2.35 1.33
CA LEU A 313 -4.16 -3.55 0.64
C LEU A 313 -5.12 -4.04 -0.45
N ALA A 314 -6.43 -3.97 -0.22
CA ALA A 314 -7.46 -4.28 -1.21
C ALA A 314 -7.64 -3.17 -2.25
N GLY A 315 -7.28 -1.94 -1.91
CA GLY A 315 -7.20 -0.80 -2.83
C GLY A 315 -5.98 -0.85 -3.76
N LEU A 316 -5.07 -1.83 -3.56
CA LEU A 316 -4.16 -2.26 -4.62
C LEU A 316 -4.98 -3.16 -5.58
N PRO A 317 -5.45 -2.63 -6.72
CA PRO A 317 -6.41 -3.35 -7.54
C PRO A 317 -5.79 -4.64 -8.10
N PRO A 318 -6.58 -5.72 -8.24
CA PRO A 318 -6.14 -6.95 -8.90
C PRO A 318 -5.63 -6.62 -10.31
N VAL A 319 -4.72 -7.42 -10.83
CA VAL A 319 -4.39 -7.41 -12.27
C VAL A 319 -5.64 -7.88 -13.00
N SER A 320 -6.54 -6.95 -13.27
CA SER A 320 -7.62 -7.20 -14.22
C SER A 320 -7.03 -7.20 -15.63
N PRO A 321 -7.50 -8.06 -16.53
CA PRO A 321 -7.14 -7.94 -17.93
C PRO A 321 -7.48 -6.53 -18.40
N ALA A 322 -6.61 -5.94 -19.22
CA ALA A 322 -6.90 -4.67 -19.85
C ALA A 322 -8.29 -4.75 -20.52
N PRO A 323 -9.14 -3.72 -20.38
CA PRO A 323 -10.41 -3.71 -21.08
C PRO A 323 -10.18 -3.88 -22.59
N PRO A 324 -11.09 -4.53 -23.31
CA PRO A 324 -10.96 -4.61 -24.75
C PRO A 324 -10.82 -3.20 -25.33
N PRO A 325 -9.93 -2.97 -26.32
CA PRO A 325 -9.72 -1.66 -26.90
C PRO A 325 -11.03 -1.13 -27.53
N GLY A 326 -11.36 0.14 -27.22
CA GLY A 326 -12.48 0.84 -27.86
C GLY A 326 -13.62 1.28 -26.94
N HIS A 327 -13.56 1.05 -25.61
CA HIS A 327 -14.57 1.60 -24.70
C HIS A 327 -14.60 3.12 -24.71
N ARG A 328 -15.81 3.69 -24.70
CA ARG A 328 -16.06 5.14 -24.68
C ARG A 328 -16.39 5.61 -23.27
N ALA A 329 -15.52 6.43 -22.70
CA ALA A 329 -15.72 7.04 -21.39
C ALA A 329 -16.04 8.53 -21.54
N LEU A 330 -17.19 8.95 -21.03
CA LEU A 330 -17.61 10.34 -21.00
C LEU A 330 -17.52 10.89 -19.58
N PHE A 331 -16.77 11.98 -19.42
CA PHE A 331 -16.71 12.72 -18.16
C PHE A 331 -17.55 14.00 -18.26
N LEU A 332 -18.42 14.24 -17.30
CA LEU A 332 -19.26 15.43 -17.22
C LEU A 332 -18.83 16.25 -16.00
N SER A 333 -18.37 17.46 -16.22
CA SER A 333 -17.89 18.31 -15.12
C SER A 333 -18.97 19.28 -14.64
N GLY A 334 -19.30 19.21 -13.36
CA GLY A 334 -20.11 20.23 -12.66
C GLY A 334 -19.27 21.41 -12.15
N ALA A 335 -17.93 21.34 -12.23
CA ALA A 335 -17.03 22.39 -11.76
C ALA A 335 -15.82 22.58 -12.68
N PRO A 336 -16.00 22.90 -13.99
CA PRO A 336 -14.95 22.88 -15.00
C PRO A 336 -13.84 23.92 -14.83
N ARG A 337 -14.00 24.89 -13.94
CA ARG A 337 -12.99 25.93 -13.64
C ARG A 337 -12.24 25.68 -12.33
N SER A 338 -12.49 24.55 -11.65
CA SER A 338 -11.83 24.24 -10.38
C SER A 338 -10.50 23.51 -10.61
N ALA A 339 -9.54 23.65 -9.70
CA ALA A 339 -8.32 22.85 -9.73
C ALA A 339 -8.63 21.34 -9.61
N GLY A 340 -9.71 20.97 -8.91
CA GLY A 340 -10.19 19.59 -8.84
C GLY A 340 -10.55 19.01 -10.20
N HIS A 341 -11.08 19.81 -11.13
CA HIS A 341 -11.39 19.39 -12.48
C HIS A 341 -10.14 18.86 -13.21
N VAL A 342 -9.02 19.55 -13.11
CA VAL A 342 -7.76 19.11 -13.75
C VAL A 342 -7.35 17.73 -13.21
N TYR A 343 -7.36 17.55 -11.88
CA TYR A 343 -6.97 16.28 -11.27
C TYR A 343 -7.94 15.13 -11.55
N ARG A 344 -9.25 15.44 -11.55
CA ARG A 344 -10.30 14.40 -11.57
C ARG A 344 -10.87 14.10 -12.93
N VAL A 345 -10.86 15.08 -13.82
CA VAL A 345 -11.42 14.96 -15.17
C VAL A 345 -10.33 14.90 -16.21
N GLU A 346 -9.49 15.95 -16.34
CA GLU A 346 -8.48 15.99 -17.40
C GLU A 346 -7.44 14.87 -17.26
N HIS A 347 -6.91 14.63 -16.02
CA HIS A 347 -5.96 13.56 -15.80
C HIS A 347 -6.57 12.17 -15.98
N ALA A 348 -7.84 11.97 -15.58
CA ALA A 348 -8.53 10.70 -15.78
C ALA A 348 -8.80 10.42 -17.27
N VAL A 349 -9.23 11.43 -18.02
CA VAL A 349 -9.41 11.34 -19.49
C VAL A 349 -8.08 11.01 -20.16
N ALA A 350 -7.00 11.71 -19.83
CA ALA A 350 -5.67 11.44 -20.38
C ALA A 350 -5.15 10.03 -20.02
N ALA A 351 -5.37 9.60 -18.78
CA ALA A 351 -5.00 8.27 -18.31
C ALA A 351 -5.73 7.16 -19.04
N LEU A 352 -7.05 7.29 -19.21
CA LEU A 352 -7.86 6.32 -19.94
C LEU A 352 -7.54 6.31 -21.44
N ALA A 353 -7.31 7.47 -22.05
CA ALA A 353 -6.89 7.54 -23.45
C ALA A 353 -5.56 6.81 -23.68
N ALA A 354 -4.60 6.92 -22.74
CA ALA A 354 -3.34 6.17 -22.78
C ALA A 354 -3.52 4.65 -22.61
N GLU A 355 -4.63 4.20 -22.01
CA GLU A 355 -5.05 2.79 -21.90
C GLU A 355 -5.89 2.30 -23.08
N GLY A 356 -6.05 3.11 -24.12
CA GLY A 356 -6.78 2.76 -25.36
C GLY A 356 -8.29 3.00 -25.31
N TRP A 357 -8.79 3.73 -24.30
CA TRP A 357 -10.17 4.17 -24.25
C TRP A 357 -10.39 5.41 -25.15
N GLN A 358 -11.58 5.55 -25.72
CA GLN A 358 -12.04 6.80 -26.28
C GLN A 358 -12.62 7.66 -25.15
N ALA A 359 -11.76 8.41 -24.47
CA ALA A 359 -12.16 9.22 -23.33
C ALA A 359 -12.29 10.70 -23.71
N SER A 360 -13.37 11.34 -23.26
CA SER A 360 -13.65 12.76 -23.51
C SER A 360 -14.38 13.38 -22.31
N TRP A 361 -14.45 14.71 -22.27
CA TRP A 361 -15.23 15.39 -21.26
C TRP A 361 -16.02 16.58 -21.82
N LEU A 362 -17.12 16.93 -21.14
CA LEU A 362 -17.96 18.10 -21.38
C LEU A 362 -18.38 18.74 -20.05
N PRO A 363 -18.69 20.06 -20.01
CA PRO A 363 -19.50 20.63 -18.94
C PRO A 363 -20.86 19.90 -18.86
N ILE A 364 -21.40 19.71 -17.65
CA ILE A 364 -22.67 18.97 -17.48
C ILE A 364 -23.88 19.67 -18.13
N ASP A 365 -23.79 20.98 -18.31
CA ASP A 365 -24.80 21.85 -18.95
C ASP A 365 -24.56 22.06 -20.44
N ASP A 366 -23.60 21.38 -21.07
CA ASP A 366 -23.34 21.47 -22.51
C ASP A 366 -24.46 20.84 -23.33
N ALA A 367 -24.87 21.50 -24.41
CA ALA A 367 -25.95 21.04 -25.29
C ALA A 367 -25.65 19.70 -25.96
N GLY A 368 -24.38 19.31 -26.11
CA GLY A 368 -23.91 18.03 -26.67
C GLY A 368 -24.05 16.83 -25.74
N VAL A 369 -24.29 17.04 -24.43
CA VAL A 369 -24.36 15.97 -23.44
C VAL A 369 -25.33 14.85 -23.80
N PRO A 370 -26.56 15.10 -24.28
CA PRO A 370 -27.49 14.03 -24.64
C PRO A 370 -26.97 13.10 -25.74
N ALA A 371 -26.28 13.65 -26.77
CA ALA A 371 -25.69 12.86 -27.84
C ALA A 371 -24.45 12.08 -27.33
N ALA A 372 -23.58 12.72 -26.57
CA ALA A 372 -22.38 12.09 -26.00
C ALA A 372 -22.72 10.94 -25.06
N VAL A 373 -23.74 11.07 -24.20
CA VAL A 373 -24.24 9.97 -23.33
C VAL A 373 -24.77 8.80 -24.16
N ALA A 374 -25.41 9.09 -25.31
CA ALA A 374 -25.93 8.03 -26.16
C ALA A 374 -24.84 7.13 -26.77
N GLU A 375 -23.62 7.60 -26.85
CA GLU A 375 -22.48 6.86 -27.42
C GLU A 375 -21.54 6.28 -26.38
N ALA A 376 -21.71 6.61 -25.10
CA ALA A 376 -20.82 6.22 -24.03
C ALA A 376 -21.09 4.80 -23.51
N ASP A 377 -20.02 4.11 -23.11
CA ASP A 377 -20.06 2.85 -22.35
C ASP A 377 -19.91 3.09 -20.84
N LEU A 378 -19.47 4.29 -20.46
CA LEU A 378 -19.29 4.75 -19.09
C LEU A 378 -19.52 6.26 -19.03
N VAL A 379 -20.29 6.71 -18.06
CA VAL A 379 -20.49 8.14 -17.75
C VAL A 379 -19.99 8.42 -16.33
N THR A 380 -19.05 9.35 -16.19
CA THR A 380 -18.55 9.83 -14.90
C THR A 380 -18.91 11.30 -14.72
N VAL A 381 -19.53 11.67 -13.60
CA VAL A 381 -19.86 13.07 -13.28
C VAL A 381 -19.00 13.58 -12.14
N PHE A 382 -18.30 14.68 -12.34
CA PHE A 382 -17.43 15.30 -11.33
C PHE A 382 -18.11 16.48 -10.66
N ARG A 383 -18.24 16.46 -9.34
CA ARG A 383 -18.81 17.55 -8.49
C ARG A 383 -20.11 18.12 -9.03
N ALA A 384 -20.95 17.31 -9.68
CA ALA A 384 -22.26 17.75 -10.13
C ALA A 384 -23.26 17.65 -8.98
N LYS A 385 -24.02 18.71 -8.74
CA LYS A 385 -25.13 18.73 -7.80
C LYS A 385 -26.33 18.04 -8.40
N TRP A 386 -27.16 17.43 -7.57
CA TRP A 386 -28.43 16.91 -8.04
C TRP A 386 -29.32 18.04 -8.57
N GLY A 387 -29.90 17.83 -9.75
CA GLY A 387 -30.76 18.77 -10.42
C GLY A 387 -31.14 18.24 -11.80
N GLU A 388 -31.91 19.02 -12.55
CA GLU A 388 -32.47 18.60 -13.85
C GLU A 388 -31.40 18.10 -14.83
N PRO A 389 -30.24 18.75 -15.04
CA PRO A 389 -29.23 18.23 -15.96
C PRO A 389 -28.73 16.83 -15.59
N LEU A 390 -28.41 16.60 -14.29
CA LEU A 390 -27.92 15.30 -13.83
C LEU A 390 -29.02 14.23 -13.82
N ALA A 391 -30.27 14.60 -13.50
CA ALA A 391 -31.41 13.70 -13.55
C ALA A 391 -31.65 13.18 -14.99
N ALA A 392 -31.55 14.06 -15.98
CA ALA A 392 -31.69 13.69 -17.39
C ALA A 392 -30.55 12.76 -17.85
N VAL A 393 -29.31 12.98 -17.39
CA VAL A 393 -28.16 12.09 -17.64
C VAL A 393 -28.41 10.72 -17.02
N ARG A 394 -28.79 10.68 -15.72
CA ARG A 394 -29.10 9.43 -15.01
C ARG A 394 -30.18 8.61 -15.73
N ASP A 395 -31.27 9.24 -16.14
CA ASP A 395 -32.39 8.54 -16.79
C ASP A 395 -31.95 7.94 -18.13
N ARG A 396 -31.12 8.64 -18.90
CA ARG A 396 -30.54 8.11 -20.14
C ARG A 396 -29.57 6.94 -19.87
N CYS A 397 -28.72 7.06 -18.86
CA CYS A 397 -27.82 5.97 -18.45
C CYS A 397 -28.60 4.72 -18.05
N ARG A 398 -29.63 4.87 -17.22
CA ARG A 398 -30.50 3.75 -16.78
C ARG A 398 -31.23 3.10 -17.95
N ALA A 399 -31.79 3.91 -18.87
CA ALA A 399 -32.50 3.40 -20.04
C ALA A 399 -31.62 2.58 -20.99
N ARG A 400 -30.32 2.81 -20.98
CA ARG A 400 -29.33 2.16 -21.86
C ARG A 400 -28.44 1.15 -21.15
N GLY A 401 -28.55 0.99 -19.84
CA GLY A 401 -27.68 0.13 -19.05
C GLY A 401 -26.24 0.62 -19.01
N ILE A 402 -26.02 1.93 -19.02
CA ILE A 402 -24.69 2.56 -18.92
C ILE A 402 -24.40 2.88 -17.45
N PRO A 403 -23.24 2.49 -16.89
CA PRO A 403 -22.89 2.83 -15.53
C PRO A 403 -22.72 4.35 -15.36
N LEU A 404 -23.43 4.93 -14.39
CA LEU A 404 -23.28 6.30 -13.94
C LEU A 404 -22.41 6.34 -12.69
N VAL A 405 -21.24 7.00 -12.80
CA VAL A 405 -20.26 7.14 -11.72
C VAL A 405 -20.26 8.58 -11.23
N HIS A 406 -20.23 8.80 -9.90
CA HIS A 406 -19.96 10.12 -9.35
C HIS A 406 -18.50 10.21 -8.88
N ASP A 407 -17.77 11.21 -9.33
CA ASP A 407 -16.42 11.50 -8.86
C ASP A 407 -16.44 12.71 -7.92
N ILE A 408 -15.91 12.55 -6.70
CA ILE A 408 -15.88 13.60 -5.70
C ILE A 408 -14.57 13.57 -4.91
N ASP A 409 -13.92 14.73 -4.80
CA ASP A 409 -12.56 14.88 -4.28
C ASP A 409 -12.48 15.56 -2.92
N ASP A 410 -13.63 15.96 -2.34
CA ASP A 410 -13.70 16.60 -1.02
C ASP A 410 -14.99 16.20 -0.28
N LEU A 411 -15.02 16.34 1.06
CA LEU A 411 -16.12 15.93 1.92
C LEU A 411 -17.27 16.98 1.91
N VAL A 412 -17.76 17.32 0.70
CA VAL A 412 -18.82 18.31 0.49
C VAL A 412 -20.21 17.71 0.34
N PHE A 413 -20.36 16.44 0.67
CA PHE A 413 -21.62 15.67 0.58
C PHE A 413 -22.10 15.10 1.93
N ASP A 414 -21.37 15.38 3.03
CA ASP A 414 -21.76 14.94 4.36
C ASP A 414 -22.30 16.13 5.20
N PRO A 415 -23.63 16.24 5.39
CA PRO A 415 -24.22 17.31 6.17
C PRO A 415 -23.78 17.31 7.64
N ALA A 416 -23.51 16.13 8.22
CA ALA A 416 -23.12 16.01 9.61
C ALA A 416 -21.70 16.56 9.84
N ALA A 417 -20.74 16.21 8.96
CA ALA A 417 -19.39 16.74 9.02
C ALA A 417 -19.35 18.26 8.86
N ILE A 418 -20.23 18.81 8.02
CA ILE A 418 -20.30 20.26 7.78
C ILE A 418 -21.01 21.01 8.90
N ALA A 419 -22.09 20.42 9.45
CA ALA A 419 -22.82 21.02 10.56
C ALA A 419 -22.06 21.03 11.91
N SER A 420 -21.03 20.21 12.03
CA SER A 420 -20.25 20.02 13.27
C SER A 420 -19.29 21.16 13.63
N GLY A 421 -19.26 22.27 12.88
CA GLY A 421 -18.32 23.38 13.11
C GLY A 421 -16.85 23.05 12.75
N GLN A 422 -16.62 21.98 11.99
CA GLN A 422 -15.28 21.54 11.58
C GLN A 422 -14.68 22.40 10.46
N ILE A 423 -15.49 23.22 9.79
CA ILE A 423 -15.06 24.08 8.68
C ILE A 423 -15.28 25.55 9.07
N ALA A 424 -14.26 26.17 9.66
CA ALA A 424 -14.34 27.54 10.16
C ALA A 424 -14.76 28.58 9.11
N PHE A 425 -14.49 28.37 7.85
CA PHE A 425 -14.91 29.22 6.76
C PHE A 425 -16.46 29.28 6.69
N ILE A 426 -17.12 28.15 6.84
CA ILE A 426 -18.58 28.04 6.78
C ILE A 426 -19.22 28.74 8.02
N ASP A 427 -18.59 28.60 9.19
CA ASP A 427 -19.07 29.19 10.41
C ASP A 427 -19.02 30.72 10.40
N ARG A 428 -18.11 31.30 9.60
CA ARG A 428 -17.99 32.77 9.41
C ARG A 428 -18.87 33.32 8.31
N LEU A 429 -19.57 32.48 7.55
CA LEU A 429 -20.49 32.94 6.50
C LEU A 429 -21.75 33.58 7.13
N PRO A 430 -22.35 34.60 6.48
CA PRO A 430 -23.68 35.04 6.79
C PRO A 430 -24.70 33.88 6.78
N ALA A 431 -25.72 33.96 7.61
CA ALA A 431 -26.66 32.85 7.83
C ALA A 431 -27.32 32.34 6.54
N ASP A 432 -27.67 33.23 5.61
CA ASP A 432 -28.25 32.89 4.31
C ASP A 432 -27.27 32.21 3.38
N HIS A 433 -25.99 32.58 3.43
CA HIS A 433 -24.91 31.92 2.68
C HIS A 433 -24.62 30.53 3.26
N ARG A 434 -24.60 30.39 4.59
CA ARG A 434 -24.44 29.10 5.27
C ARG A 434 -25.58 28.14 4.92
N GLN A 435 -26.81 28.63 4.91
CA GLN A 435 -27.98 27.82 4.55
C GLN A 435 -27.91 27.33 3.10
N ARG A 436 -27.49 28.19 2.17
CA ARG A 436 -27.25 27.80 0.77
C ARG A 436 -26.18 26.73 0.67
N TRP A 437 -25.08 26.86 1.40
CA TRP A 437 -24.02 25.86 1.46
C TRP A 437 -24.53 24.50 1.94
N LEU A 438 -25.32 24.48 3.00
CA LEU A 438 -25.92 23.25 3.52
C LEU A 438 -26.91 22.62 2.51
N ALA A 439 -27.65 23.44 1.79
CA ALA A 439 -28.52 22.96 0.71
C ALA A 439 -27.69 22.32 -0.43
N ASP A 440 -26.58 22.94 -0.82
CA ASP A 440 -25.66 22.40 -1.82
C ASP A 440 -25.07 21.03 -1.40
N VAL A 441 -24.72 20.86 -0.13
CA VAL A 441 -24.24 19.59 0.43
C VAL A 441 -25.30 18.49 0.31
N ALA A 442 -26.55 18.81 0.60
CA ALA A 442 -27.65 17.87 0.43
C ALA A 442 -27.84 17.44 -1.04
N LEU A 443 -27.68 18.39 -1.99
CA LEU A 443 -27.72 18.09 -3.42
C LEU A 443 -26.55 17.24 -3.88
N HIS A 444 -25.34 17.43 -3.35
CA HIS A 444 -24.21 16.55 -3.62
C HIS A 444 -24.46 15.13 -3.08
N ARG A 445 -24.96 15.02 -1.84
CA ARG A 445 -25.32 13.72 -1.26
C ARG A 445 -26.35 12.97 -2.11
N GLN A 446 -27.38 13.68 -2.57
CA GLN A 446 -28.40 13.11 -3.44
C GLN A 446 -27.80 12.65 -4.78
N ALA A 447 -26.91 13.44 -5.38
CA ALA A 447 -26.22 13.07 -6.61
C ALA A 447 -25.40 11.78 -6.47
N LEU A 448 -24.70 11.60 -5.32
CA LEU A 448 -24.03 10.34 -5.00
C LEU A 448 -25.04 9.18 -4.93
N ALA A 449 -26.13 9.35 -4.18
CA ALA A 449 -27.13 8.30 -3.97
C ALA A 449 -27.82 7.82 -5.25
N GLU A 450 -27.89 8.68 -6.27
CA GLU A 450 -28.49 8.38 -7.57
C GLU A 450 -27.49 7.76 -8.57
N SER A 451 -26.22 7.56 -8.18
CA SER A 451 -25.16 6.97 -9.00
C SER A 451 -24.94 5.50 -8.71
N ASP A 452 -24.48 4.74 -9.69
CA ASP A 452 -24.21 3.29 -9.58
C ASP A 452 -22.92 3.00 -8.80
N ALA A 453 -21.96 3.92 -8.86
CA ALA A 453 -20.69 3.85 -8.15
C ALA A 453 -20.14 5.26 -7.87
N VAL A 454 -19.22 5.35 -6.92
CA VAL A 454 -18.52 6.59 -6.57
C VAL A 454 -17.03 6.38 -6.66
N VAL A 455 -16.32 7.35 -7.24
CA VAL A 455 -14.86 7.43 -7.24
C VAL A 455 -14.44 8.60 -6.35
N VAL A 456 -13.52 8.34 -5.43
CA VAL A 456 -13.02 9.33 -4.45
C VAL A 456 -11.49 9.35 -4.40
N THR A 457 -10.92 10.39 -3.78
CA THR A 457 -9.46 10.57 -3.77
C THR A 457 -8.75 9.88 -2.62
N THR A 458 -9.43 9.64 -1.50
CA THR A 458 -8.81 9.14 -0.26
C THR A 458 -9.66 8.06 0.40
N PRO A 459 -9.06 7.18 1.21
CA PRO A 459 -9.81 6.23 2.02
C PRO A 459 -10.80 6.89 2.98
N GLY A 460 -10.46 8.07 3.54
CA GLY A 460 -11.37 8.83 4.40
C GLY A 460 -12.65 9.27 3.68
N LEU A 461 -12.52 9.72 2.44
CA LEU A 461 -13.69 10.00 1.58
C LEU A 461 -14.45 8.74 1.22
N ALA A 462 -13.75 7.62 0.98
CA ALA A 462 -14.40 6.35 0.67
C ALA A 462 -15.30 5.87 1.82
N MET A 463 -14.84 5.99 3.06
CA MET A 463 -15.63 5.66 4.25
C MET A 463 -16.89 6.52 4.34
N ALA A 464 -16.77 7.83 4.12
CA ALA A 464 -17.92 8.73 4.13
C ALA A 464 -18.90 8.43 2.97
N ALA A 465 -18.40 8.13 1.76
CA ALA A 465 -19.22 7.82 0.61
C ALA A 465 -19.92 6.46 0.72
N ALA A 466 -19.29 5.47 1.37
CA ALA A 466 -19.85 4.13 1.55
C ALA A 466 -21.15 4.11 2.38
N VAL A 467 -21.40 5.13 3.20
CA VAL A 467 -22.67 5.33 3.91
C VAL A 467 -23.81 5.72 2.95
N VAL A 468 -23.47 6.20 1.75
CA VAL A 468 -24.43 6.68 0.75
C VAL A 468 -24.58 5.72 -0.41
N VAL A 469 -23.47 5.15 -0.88
CA VAL A 469 -23.40 4.29 -2.08
C VAL A 469 -22.57 3.05 -1.77
N PRO A 470 -23.04 1.84 -2.08
CA PRO A 470 -22.34 0.60 -1.72
C PRO A 470 -21.10 0.31 -2.59
N ARG A 471 -20.97 0.97 -3.74
CA ARG A 471 -19.82 0.79 -4.66
C ARG A 471 -18.94 2.03 -4.65
N VAL A 472 -17.87 2.00 -3.87
CA VAL A 472 -16.91 3.10 -3.76
C VAL A 472 -15.53 2.64 -4.20
N HIS A 473 -14.87 3.46 -5.02
CA HIS A 473 -13.52 3.21 -5.53
C HIS A 473 -12.60 4.38 -5.16
N VAL A 474 -11.36 4.07 -4.79
CA VAL A 474 -10.35 5.09 -4.49
C VAL A 474 -9.41 5.26 -5.68
N LEU A 475 -9.41 6.45 -6.27
CA LEU A 475 -8.46 6.89 -7.29
C LEU A 475 -7.82 8.19 -6.79
N PRO A 476 -6.59 8.17 -6.25
CA PRO A 476 -5.90 9.36 -5.76
C PRO A 476 -5.71 10.40 -6.86
N ASN A 477 -5.53 11.66 -6.45
CA ASN A 477 -5.10 12.71 -7.36
C ASN A 477 -3.72 12.38 -7.93
N GLY A 478 -3.60 12.38 -9.25
CA GLY A 478 -2.38 12.07 -9.98
C GLY A 478 -1.61 13.29 -10.42
N LEU A 479 -0.36 13.08 -10.76
CA LEU A 479 0.51 14.07 -11.39
C LEU A 479 0.48 13.87 -12.90
N SER A 480 0.37 14.96 -13.65
CA SER A 480 0.44 14.92 -15.13
C SER A 480 1.87 15.11 -15.63
N ALA A 481 2.11 14.75 -16.89
CA ALA A 481 3.37 15.04 -17.57
C ALA A 481 3.70 16.55 -17.58
N ALA A 482 2.68 17.40 -17.71
CA ALA A 482 2.83 18.85 -17.65
C ALA A 482 3.29 19.33 -16.27
N MET A 483 2.79 18.72 -15.19
CA MET A 483 3.25 19.03 -13.82
C MET A 483 4.70 18.59 -13.60
N LEU A 484 5.09 17.41 -14.12
CA LEU A 484 6.47 16.94 -14.05
C LEU A 484 7.41 17.93 -14.78
N ALA A 485 7.05 18.34 -16.00
CA ALA A 485 7.85 19.30 -16.79
C ALA A 485 7.95 20.66 -16.08
N ALA A 486 6.85 21.21 -15.56
CA ALA A 486 6.84 22.46 -14.80
C ALA A 486 7.69 22.36 -13.51
N ALA A 487 7.68 21.21 -12.84
CA ALA A 487 8.52 20.99 -11.67
C ALA A 487 10.01 20.87 -12.02
N ASP A 488 10.37 20.25 -13.15
CA ASP A 488 11.75 20.16 -13.62
C ASP A 488 12.29 21.54 -13.99
N GLU A 489 11.51 22.37 -14.66
CA GLU A 489 11.83 23.76 -14.96
C GLU A 489 12.01 24.57 -13.67
N ALA A 490 11.07 24.44 -12.71
CA ALA A 490 11.11 25.16 -11.44
C ALA A 490 12.37 24.84 -10.60
N ARG A 491 12.91 23.62 -10.71
CA ARG A 491 14.11 23.17 -9.99
C ARG A 491 15.43 23.62 -10.63
N SER A 492 15.42 24.06 -11.87
CA SER A 492 16.65 24.42 -12.59
C SER A 492 17.29 25.72 -12.11
N GLY A 493 16.53 26.59 -11.42
CA GLY A 493 16.98 27.86 -10.90
C GLY A 493 17.59 27.78 -9.49
N PRO A 494 18.42 28.79 -9.10
CA PRO A 494 18.91 28.87 -7.73
C PRO A 494 17.76 29.18 -6.75
N LYS A 495 17.81 28.57 -5.57
CA LYS A 495 16.88 28.93 -4.49
C LYS A 495 17.16 30.36 -3.99
N PRO A 496 16.14 31.14 -3.60
CA PRO A 496 16.33 32.47 -3.02
C PRO A 496 17.25 32.48 -1.79
N SER A 497 17.20 31.40 -0.97
CA SER A 497 18.06 31.22 0.19
C SER A 497 19.56 31.25 -0.15
N ALA A 498 19.93 30.84 -1.36
CA ALA A 498 21.32 30.93 -1.85
C ALA A 498 21.73 32.38 -2.21
N LEU A 499 20.75 33.27 -2.42
CA LEU A 499 21.01 34.66 -2.82
C LEU A 499 21.06 35.64 -1.64
N ASP A 500 20.19 35.47 -0.66
CA ASP A 500 20.01 36.38 0.48
C ASP A 500 20.32 35.76 1.85
N GLY A 501 20.71 34.48 1.88
CA GLY A 501 21.06 33.73 3.10
C GLY A 501 19.85 33.41 4.02
N ARG A 502 18.60 33.68 3.60
CA ARG A 502 17.42 33.40 4.39
C ARG A 502 16.75 32.11 3.96
N LEU A 503 16.62 31.17 4.90
CA LEU A 503 15.91 29.92 4.69
C LEU A 503 14.38 30.14 4.70
N ARG A 504 13.69 29.55 3.74
CA ARG A 504 12.25 29.77 3.54
C ARG A 504 11.43 28.56 3.97
N VAL A 505 10.63 28.77 4.99
CA VAL A 505 9.61 27.80 5.46
C VAL A 505 8.28 28.20 4.83
N GLY A 506 7.80 27.37 3.91
CA GLY A 506 6.70 27.73 3.03
C GLY A 506 5.38 26.98 3.30
N PHE A 507 4.27 27.70 3.10
CA PHE A 507 2.91 27.18 3.14
C PHE A 507 2.13 27.65 1.91
N ALA A 508 1.56 26.70 1.16
CA ALA A 508 0.72 27.03 0.01
C ALA A 508 -0.76 26.79 0.34
N SER A 509 -1.59 27.84 0.22
CA SER A 509 -3.03 27.83 0.51
C SER A 509 -3.84 28.08 -0.77
N GLY A 510 -4.48 27.04 -1.31
CA GLY A 510 -5.30 27.14 -2.51
C GLY A 510 -6.68 27.78 -2.26
N THR A 511 -7.18 27.76 -1.03
CA THR A 511 -8.51 28.26 -0.65
C THR A 511 -8.52 28.85 0.77
N PRO A 512 -9.49 29.75 1.09
CA PRO A 512 -9.64 30.30 2.45
C PRO A 512 -9.99 29.26 3.53
N THR A 513 -10.28 28.03 3.18
CA THR A 513 -10.65 26.96 4.14
C THR A 513 -9.50 26.48 5.01
N HIS A 514 -8.26 26.89 4.72
CA HIS A 514 -7.03 26.40 5.39
C HIS A 514 -6.52 27.33 6.50
N HIS A 515 -7.26 28.39 6.87
CA HIS A 515 -6.81 29.30 7.93
C HIS A 515 -6.63 28.59 9.28
N ARG A 516 -7.56 27.69 9.66
CA ARG A 516 -7.45 26.92 10.92
C ARG A 516 -6.30 25.93 10.87
N ASP A 517 -6.09 25.26 9.73
CA ASP A 517 -4.96 24.35 9.55
C ASP A 517 -3.63 25.06 9.83
N PHE A 518 -3.45 26.25 9.24
CA PHE A 518 -2.23 27.04 9.44
C PHE A 518 -2.12 27.62 10.86
N ALA A 519 -3.23 28.03 11.46
CA ALA A 519 -3.26 28.54 12.83
C ALA A 519 -2.77 27.54 13.88
N THR A 520 -2.87 26.23 13.61
CA THR A 520 -2.34 25.18 14.51
C THR A 520 -0.84 25.28 14.73
N ILE A 521 -0.10 25.79 13.75
CA ILE A 521 1.37 25.92 13.78
C ILE A 521 1.85 27.37 13.93
N ALA A 522 0.98 28.36 13.88
CA ALA A 522 1.34 29.77 13.98
C ALA A 522 2.17 30.10 15.24
N PRO A 523 1.82 29.58 16.45
CA PRO A 523 2.64 29.79 17.65
C PRO A 523 4.04 29.18 17.54
N VAL A 524 4.20 28.05 16.83
CA VAL A 524 5.50 27.40 16.59
C VAL A 524 6.34 28.27 15.67
N LEU A 525 5.74 28.78 14.59
CA LEU A 525 6.42 29.66 13.64
C LEU A 525 6.83 30.98 14.28
N ALA A 526 6.02 31.56 15.15
CA ALA A 526 6.40 32.76 15.91
C ALA A 526 7.66 32.51 16.76
N LYS A 527 7.67 31.43 17.55
CA LYS A 527 8.85 31.03 18.34
C LYS A 527 10.09 30.74 17.47
N LEU A 528 9.91 30.12 16.30
CA LEU A 528 10.98 29.88 15.36
C LEU A 528 11.58 31.20 14.86
N LEU A 529 10.73 32.15 14.53
CA LEU A 529 11.15 33.48 14.07
C LEU A 529 11.82 34.29 15.21
N ASP A 530 11.42 34.13 16.48
CA ASP A 530 12.11 34.73 17.62
C ASP A 530 13.54 34.21 17.76
N GLY A 531 13.73 32.91 17.60
CA GLY A 531 15.02 32.22 17.77
C GLY A 531 15.96 32.28 16.56
N ARG A 532 15.44 32.57 15.34
CA ARG A 532 16.19 32.42 14.08
C ARG A 532 16.02 33.66 13.18
N ALA A 533 17.03 34.50 13.11
CA ALA A 533 17.03 35.68 12.24
C ALA A 533 17.18 35.33 10.73
N ASP A 534 17.74 34.19 10.44
CA ASP A 534 18.00 33.67 9.10
C ASP A 534 16.80 32.96 8.45
N VAL A 535 15.62 32.96 9.11
CA VAL A 535 14.42 32.29 8.62
C VAL A 535 13.36 33.30 8.18
N ALA A 536 12.70 33.03 7.06
CA ALA A 536 11.49 33.70 6.59
C ALA A 536 10.35 32.69 6.41
N VAL A 537 9.12 33.09 6.69
CA VAL A 537 7.91 32.32 6.39
C VAL A 537 7.32 32.83 5.08
N VAL A 538 7.03 31.91 4.16
CA VAL A 538 6.44 32.23 2.85
C VAL A 538 5.04 31.66 2.79
N ILE A 539 4.06 32.49 2.47
CA ILE A 539 2.66 32.12 2.31
C ILE A 539 2.25 32.39 0.88
N VAL A 540 1.85 31.35 0.15
CA VAL A 540 1.36 31.48 -1.24
C VAL A 540 -0.13 31.25 -1.25
N GLY A 541 -0.91 32.23 -1.74
CA GLY A 541 -2.36 32.13 -1.91
C GLY A 541 -3.16 32.83 -0.82
N HIS A 542 -4.25 32.18 -0.39
CA HIS A 542 -5.27 32.82 0.45
C HIS A 542 -5.03 32.58 1.95
N LEU A 543 -4.23 33.44 2.59
CA LEU A 543 -4.14 33.51 4.04
C LEU A 543 -4.13 34.96 4.49
N ASP A 544 -5.03 35.30 5.41
CA ASP A 544 -5.06 36.61 6.06
C ASP A 544 -4.21 36.54 7.34
N LEU A 545 -3.14 37.34 7.41
CA LEU A 545 -2.28 37.42 8.59
C LEU A 545 -3.00 37.93 9.82
N ALA A 546 -4.07 38.75 9.65
CA ALA A 546 -4.88 39.18 10.77
C ALA A 546 -5.60 38.02 11.47
N ALA A 547 -5.75 36.88 10.80
CA ALA A 547 -6.33 35.67 11.38
C ALA A 547 -5.33 34.85 12.21
N VAL A 548 -4.05 35.22 12.23
CA VAL A 548 -2.96 34.56 12.97
C VAL A 548 -2.13 35.63 13.72
N PRO A 549 -2.66 36.22 14.79
CA PRO A 549 -2.09 37.37 15.48
C PRO A 549 -0.68 37.10 16.03
N GLU A 550 -0.33 35.87 16.31
CA GLU A 550 1.00 35.44 16.78
C GLU A 550 2.11 35.79 15.78
N LEU A 551 1.79 35.88 14.50
CA LEU A 551 2.76 36.17 13.44
C LEU A 551 2.84 37.67 13.10
N VAL A 552 1.91 38.50 13.55
CA VAL A 552 1.91 39.96 13.26
C VAL A 552 3.21 40.65 13.69
N PRO A 553 3.82 40.36 14.87
CA PRO A 553 5.12 40.95 15.25
C PRO A 553 6.27 40.64 14.29
N HIS A 554 6.14 39.60 13.51
CA HIS A 554 7.16 39.09 12.57
C HIS A 554 6.88 39.46 11.11
N ALA A 555 5.94 40.37 10.82
CA ALA A 555 5.46 40.71 9.47
C ALA A 555 6.61 41.03 8.48
N ALA A 556 7.71 41.65 8.97
CA ALA A 556 8.89 41.95 8.14
C ALA A 556 9.64 40.69 7.61
N ARG A 557 9.35 39.52 8.15
CA ARG A 557 9.92 38.24 7.73
C ARG A 557 8.87 37.26 7.22
N ILE A 558 7.71 37.75 6.88
CA ILE A 558 6.63 36.97 6.29
C ILE A 558 6.39 37.47 4.87
N GLU A 559 6.67 36.62 3.89
CA GLU A 559 6.44 36.88 2.47
C GLU A 559 5.05 36.36 2.10
N VAL A 560 4.09 37.26 1.87
CA VAL A 560 2.77 36.86 1.35
C VAL A 560 2.75 37.05 -0.16
N ARG A 561 2.43 35.97 -0.89
CA ARG A 561 2.40 35.93 -2.36
C ARG A 561 1.01 35.58 -2.85
N PRO A 562 0.57 36.14 -3.99
CA PRO A 562 -0.74 35.84 -4.53
C PRO A 562 -0.92 34.37 -4.92
N ALA A 563 -2.16 33.92 -5.03
CA ALA A 563 -2.47 32.63 -5.63
C ALA A 563 -2.05 32.60 -7.10
N VAL A 564 -1.47 31.49 -7.50
CA VAL A 564 -0.97 31.24 -8.87
C VAL A 564 -1.74 30.08 -9.52
N SER A 565 -1.51 29.87 -10.81
CA SER A 565 -2.07 28.70 -11.53
C SER A 565 -1.51 27.39 -10.94
N LEU A 566 -2.18 26.28 -11.23
CA LEU A 566 -1.77 24.95 -10.76
C LEU A 566 -0.33 24.59 -11.20
N LEU A 567 0.05 24.89 -12.42
CA LEU A 567 1.42 24.69 -12.90
C LEU A 567 2.41 25.71 -12.30
N GLY A 568 2.00 26.98 -12.18
CA GLY A 568 2.83 28.02 -11.55
C GLY A 568 3.14 27.78 -10.08
N LEU A 569 2.30 26.96 -9.41
CA LEU A 569 2.53 26.60 -8.01
C LEU A 569 3.85 25.86 -7.79
N HIS A 570 4.30 25.07 -8.77
CA HIS A 570 5.58 24.36 -8.69
C HIS A 570 6.76 25.35 -8.59
N ALA A 571 6.72 26.45 -9.35
CA ALA A 571 7.74 27.49 -9.29
C ALA A 571 7.77 28.21 -7.93
N GLU A 572 6.61 28.46 -7.32
CA GLU A 572 6.54 29.07 -6.00
C GLU A 572 7.03 28.13 -4.90
N VAL A 573 6.63 26.85 -4.94
CA VAL A 573 7.01 25.85 -3.94
C VAL A 573 8.48 25.44 -4.06
N ALA A 574 9.06 25.42 -5.27
CA ALA A 574 10.49 25.17 -5.47
C ALA A 574 11.40 26.18 -4.76
N ARG A 575 10.88 27.38 -4.43
CA ARG A 575 11.60 28.44 -3.68
C ARG A 575 11.65 28.17 -2.17
N PHE A 576 10.89 27.20 -1.66
CA PHE A 576 10.94 26.85 -0.25
C PHE A 576 12.15 25.96 0.06
N ASP A 577 12.69 26.09 1.27
CA ASP A 577 13.66 25.17 1.83
C ASP A 577 12.95 24.03 2.57
N VAL A 578 11.84 24.33 3.25
CA VAL A 578 10.96 23.38 3.95
C VAL A 578 9.51 23.73 3.62
N ASN A 579 8.74 22.73 3.22
CA ASN A 579 7.28 22.87 3.04
C ASN A 579 6.50 22.44 4.28
N LEU A 580 5.47 23.19 4.62
CA LEU A 580 4.57 22.86 5.73
C LEU A 580 3.22 22.36 5.23
N THR A 581 2.75 21.25 5.78
CA THR A 581 1.41 20.74 5.51
C THR A 581 0.67 20.50 6.83
N PRO A 582 0.29 21.59 7.56
CA PRO A 582 -0.55 21.47 8.73
C PRO A 582 -1.98 21.09 8.34
N LEU A 583 -2.58 20.23 9.13
CA LEU A 583 -4.01 19.92 9.13
C LEU A 583 -4.46 19.74 10.58
N GLU A 584 -5.68 20.13 10.89
CA GLU A 584 -6.26 19.89 12.22
C GLU A 584 -6.40 18.38 12.46
N THR A 585 -5.76 17.89 13.51
CA THR A 585 -5.94 16.52 13.98
C THR A 585 -7.31 16.35 14.65
N GLY A 586 -7.96 15.18 14.45
CA GLY A 586 -9.31 14.94 14.98
C GLY A 586 -10.45 15.57 14.17
N ASN A 587 -10.15 16.29 13.11
CA ASN A 587 -11.13 16.89 12.21
C ASN A 587 -11.43 15.95 11.04
N GLN A 588 -12.67 15.47 10.91
CA GLN A 588 -13.08 14.53 9.85
C GLN A 588 -12.89 15.11 8.45
N PHE A 589 -13.16 16.42 8.28
CA PHE A 589 -12.96 17.10 7.02
C PHE A 589 -11.47 17.08 6.60
N CYS A 590 -10.56 17.32 7.58
CA CYS A 590 -9.11 17.24 7.35
C CYS A 590 -8.63 15.80 7.11
N ALA A 591 -9.22 14.82 7.79
CA ALA A 591 -8.89 13.40 7.59
C ALA A 591 -9.33 12.85 6.23
N ALA A 592 -10.24 13.51 5.55
CA ALA A 592 -10.70 13.17 4.20
C ALA A 592 -9.89 13.84 3.08
N LYS A 593 -9.05 14.85 3.39
CA LYS A 593 -8.34 15.65 2.38
C LYS A 593 -7.28 14.88 1.62
N SER A 594 -7.14 15.20 0.35
CA SER A 594 -6.04 14.70 -0.49
C SER A 594 -4.70 15.36 -0.13
N PRO A 595 -3.57 14.63 -0.18
CA PRO A 595 -2.25 15.13 0.23
C PRO A 595 -1.57 16.03 -0.84
N ILE A 596 -2.32 16.77 -1.65
CA ILE A 596 -1.81 17.54 -2.80
C ILE A 596 -0.67 18.47 -2.39
N ARG A 597 -0.73 19.10 -1.22
CA ARG A 597 0.26 20.08 -0.78
C ARG A 597 1.63 19.45 -0.57
N CYS A 598 1.70 18.28 0.06
CA CYS A 598 2.98 17.58 0.21
C CYS A 598 3.43 16.90 -1.08
N THR A 599 2.51 16.40 -1.92
CA THR A 599 2.91 15.80 -3.22
C THR A 599 3.41 16.85 -4.20
N THR A 600 2.87 18.09 -4.18
CA THR A 600 3.40 19.22 -4.97
C THR A 600 4.82 19.59 -4.51
N ALA A 601 5.07 19.66 -3.21
CA ALA A 601 6.39 19.95 -2.66
C ALA A 601 7.42 18.85 -2.99
N ALA A 602 7.01 17.60 -2.81
CA ALA A 602 7.82 16.44 -3.17
C ALA A 602 8.23 16.47 -4.64
N LEU A 603 7.31 16.86 -5.53
CA LEU A 603 7.57 16.89 -6.97
C LEU A 603 8.71 17.87 -7.34
N VAL A 604 8.87 18.96 -6.60
CA VAL A 604 9.98 19.92 -6.76
C VAL A 604 11.15 19.64 -5.81
N ALA A 605 11.23 18.46 -5.21
CA ALA A 605 12.26 18.02 -4.26
C ALA A 605 12.40 18.94 -3.03
N VAL A 606 11.27 19.44 -2.52
CA VAL A 606 11.21 20.19 -1.26
C VAL A 606 10.62 19.26 -0.19
N PRO A 607 11.38 18.94 0.89
CA PRO A 607 10.89 18.09 1.95
C PRO A 607 9.78 18.76 2.72
N SER A 608 8.82 17.97 3.19
CA SER A 608 7.66 18.46 3.94
C SER A 608 7.73 18.04 5.41
N VAL A 609 7.33 18.96 6.30
CA VAL A 609 6.84 18.60 7.63
C VAL A 609 5.33 18.60 7.58
N VAL A 610 4.70 17.51 7.98
CA VAL A 610 3.26 17.29 7.82
C VAL A 610 2.60 16.95 9.16
N ALA A 611 1.32 17.32 9.33
CA ALA A 611 0.53 16.90 10.48
C ALA A 611 0.27 15.39 10.45
N ALA A 612 0.21 14.75 11.62
CA ALA A 612 -0.15 13.33 11.76
C ALA A 612 -1.64 13.09 11.49
N THR A 613 -2.02 13.15 10.23
CA THR A 613 -3.36 12.79 9.76
C THR A 613 -3.27 11.64 8.75
N ALA A 614 -4.28 10.78 8.72
CA ALA A 614 -4.26 9.59 7.92
C ALA A 614 -3.82 9.78 6.45
N PRO A 615 -4.32 10.79 5.70
CA PRO A 615 -3.89 10.98 4.32
C PRO A 615 -2.43 11.44 4.19
N LEU A 616 -1.91 12.21 5.15
CA LEU A 616 -0.52 12.67 5.14
C LEU A 616 0.44 11.58 5.62
N GLU A 617 0.07 10.80 6.63
CA GLU A 617 0.84 9.61 7.05
C GLU A 617 0.90 8.55 5.94
N ALA A 618 -0.14 8.44 5.10
CA ALA A 618 -0.11 7.57 3.94
C ALA A 618 0.76 8.13 2.79
N ALA A 619 0.93 9.45 2.70
CA ALA A 619 1.67 10.09 1.63
C ALA A 619 3.16 10.23 1.91
N VAL A 620 3.58 10.30 3.19
CA VAL A 620 4.95 10.56 3.64
C VAL A 620 5.52 9.34 4.34
N ILE A 621 6.74 8.95 4.02
CA ILE A 621 7.53 7.98 4.76
C ILE A 621 8.36 8.77 5.77
N ASP A 622 7.97 8.67 7.07
CA ASP A 622 8.59 9.46 8.14
C ASP A 622 10.10 9.22 8.24
N GLY A 623 10.85 10.31 8.26
CA GLY A 623 12.33 10.28 8.27
C GLY A 623 13.01 10.07 6.92
N GLU A 624 12.28 9.63 5.89
CA GLU A 624 12.80 9.34 4.55
C GLU A 624 12.35 10.38 3.50
N THR A 625 11.02 10.52 3.32
CA THR A 625 10.44 11.40 2.28
C THR A 625 9.78 12.64 2.87
N GLY A 626 9.87 12.81 4.18
CA GLY A 626 9.33 13.92 4.95
C GLY A 626 9.31 13.59 6.42
N LEU A 627 8.76 14.47 7.24
CA LEU A 627 8.67 14.33 8.69
C LEU A 627 7.22 14.50 9.15
N ILE A 628 6.77 13.67 10.10
CA ILE A 628 5.38 13.63 10.59
C ILE A 628 5.32 14.18 12.02
N ALA A 629 4.82 15.39 12.18
CA ALA A 629 4.70 16.07 13.47
C ALA A 629 3.38 15.73 14.18
N ARG A 630 3.47 15.33 15.45
CA ARG A 630 2.34 14.95 16.31
C ARG A 630 2.05 15.94 17.42
N SER A 631 3.02 16.83 17.70
CA SER A 631 2.94 17.87 18.73
C SER A 631 3.59 19.16 18.26
N ALA A 632 3.39 20.26 19.01
CA ALA A 632 4.06 21.54 18.76
C ALA A 632 5.59 21.41 18.88
N GLU A 633 6.06 20.59 19.80
CA GLU A 633 7.46 20.27 19.99
C GLU A 633 8.05 19.53 18.78
N ASP A 634 7.30 18.58 18.22
CA ASP A 634 7.71 17.87 16.99
C ASP A 634 7.82 18.85 15.83
N TRP A 635 6.83 19.73 15.62
CA TRP A 635 6.89 20.75 14.58
C TRP A 635 8.17 21.58 14.69
N MET A 636 8.48 22.10 15.89
CA MET A 636 9.68 22.88 16.12
C MET A 636 10.96 22.07 15.85
N ALA A 637 11.07 20.88 16.41
CA ALA A 637 12.25 20.03 16.27
C ALA A 637 12.49 19.61 14.81
N MET A 638 11.43 19.23 14.08
CA MET A 638 11.51 18.75 12.71
C MET A 638 11.84 19.88 11.71
N ILE A 639 11.20 21.07 11.89
CA ILE A 639 11.55 22.24 11.08
C ILE A 639 13.01 22.62 11.33
N THR A 640 13.43 22.72 12.59
CA THR A 640 14.83 23.08 12.95
C THR A 640 15.81 22.06 12.38
N ARG A 641 15.54 20.75 12.49
CA ARG A 641 16.37 19.69 11.88
C ARG A 641 16.59 19.91 10.39
N LEU A 642 15.53 20.19 9.63
CA LEU A 642 15.64 20.41 8.19
C LEU A 642 16.36 21.73 7.86
N LEU A 643 16.24 22.76 8.70
CA LEU A 643 16.95 24.02 8.49
C LEU A 643 18.44 23.89 8.77
N ASP A 644 18.84 23.12 9.78
CA ASP A 644 20.21 22.97 10.25
C ASP A 644 21.02 21.91 9.48
N ASP A 645 20.36 21.00 8.76
CA ASP A 645 20.99 19.96 7.95
C ASP A 645 20.67 20.15 6.44
N PRO A 646 21.45 20.95 5.71
CA PRO A 646 21.24 21.17 4.27
C PRO A 646 21.38 19.89 3.43
N ALA A 647 22.27 18.97 3.82
CA ALA A 647 22.50 17.73 3.09
C ALA A 647 21.35 16.77 3.28
N GLY A 648 20.91 16.55 4.52
CA GLY A 648 19.73 15.72 4.84
C GLY A 648 18.45 16.32 4.25
N ARG A 649 18.28 17.65 4.29
CA ARG A 649 17.17 18.35 3.64
C ARG A 649 17.09 18.06 2.14
N THR A 650 18.22 18.16 1.44
CA THR A 650 18.30 17.88 0.00
C THR A 650 18.02 16.39 -0.28
N GLY A 651 18.68 15.50 0.46
CA GLY A 651 18.48 14.05 0.30
C GLY A 651 17.02 13.62 0.52
N MET A 652 16.38 14.16 1.56
CA MET A 652 14.96 13.89 1.85
C MET A 652 14.04 14.43 0.74
N GLY A 653 14.32 15.61 0.20
CA GLY A 653 13.57 16.18 -0.92
C GLY A 653 13.67 15.33 -2.18
N GLU A 654 14.86 14.84 -2.53
CA GLU A 654 15.03 13.93 -3.69
C GLU A 654 14.37 12.58 -3.46
N ALA A 655 14.45 12.00 -2.27
CA ALA A 655 13.74 10.78 -1.92
C ALA A 655 12.22 10.96 -2.04
N ALA A 656 11.69 12.10 -1.56
CA ALA A 656 10.29 12.45 -1.69
C ALA A 656 9.85 12.55 -3.18
N ARG A 657 10.69 13.14 -4.03
CA ARG A 657 10.41 13.26 -5.46
C ARG A 657 10.35 11.88 -6.14
N ILE A 658 11.30 11.02 -5.87
CA ILE A 658 11.32 9.66 -6.41
C ILE A 658 10.05 8.91 -6.01
N ASP A 659 9.69 8.94 -4.72
CA ASP A 659 8.51 8.26 -4.19
C ASP A 659 7.21 8.82 -4.79
N VAL A 660 7.06 10.13 -4.86
CA VAL A 660 5.83 10.76 -5.37
C VAL A 660 5.61 10.47 -6.85
N ILE A 661 6.66 10.48 -7.67
CA ILE A 661 6.57 10.13 -9.09
C ILE A 661 6.21 8.65 -9.26
N ALA A 662 6.82 7.76 -8.47
CA ALA A 662 6.53 6.33 -8.53
C ALA A 662 5.09 6.00 -8.13
N ARG A 663 4.50 6.72 -7.18
CA ARG A 663 3.17 6.43 -6.62
C ARG A 663 2.02 7.20 -7.26
N PHE A 664 2.28 8.42 -7.70
CA PHE A 664 1.25 9.36 -8.20
C PHE A 664 1.59 9.90 -9.60
N GLY A 665 2.71 9.51 -10.20
CA GLY A 665 3.10 9.92 -11.54
C GLY A 665 2.15 9.39 -12.64
N PRO A 666 2.31 9.88 -13.87
CA PRO A 666 1.40 9.57 -14.97
C PRO A 666 1.17 8.09 -15.20
N ASP A 667 2.24 7.27 -15.16
CA ASP A 667 2.13 5.83 -15.37
C ASP A 667 1.36 5.13 -14.24
N ALA A 668 1.63 5.48 -12.98
CA ALA A 668 0.95 4.91 -11.83
C ALA A 668 -0.56 5.25 -11.82
N ILE A 669 -0.90 6.47 -12.23
CA ILE A 669 -2.30 6.91 -12.31
C ILE A 669 -3.00 6.32 -13.52
N ARG A 670 -2.33 6.21 -14.67
CA ARG A 670 -2.86 5.54 -15.86
C ARG A 670 -3.29 4.11 -15.51
N ASP A 671 -2.38 3.31 -14.98
CA ASP A 671 -2.64 1.92 -14.61
C ASP A 671 -3.78 1.80 -13.57
N ARG A 672 -3.84 2.74 -12.63
CA ARG A 672 -4.88 2.74 -11.58
C ARG A 672 -6.24 3.17 -12.12
N ALA A 673 -6.31 4.21 -12.94
CA ALA A 673 -7.54 4.68 -13.57
C ALA A 673 -8.11 3.59 -14.50
N GLY A 674 -7.28 3.02 -15.38
CA GLY A 674 -7.69 1.92 -16.27
C GLY A 674 -8.35 0.78 -15.50
N ARG A 675 -7.75 0.34 -14.38
CA ARG A 675 -8.32 -0.72 -13.54
C ARG A 675 -9.62 -0.33 -12.85
N VAL A 676 -9.69 0.86 -12.26
CA VAL A 676 -10.88 1.33 -11.54
C VAL A 676 -12.08 1.39 -12.49
N TYR A 677 -11.93 2.04 -13.63
CA TYR A 677 -13.03 2.22 -14.56
C TYR A 677 -13.39 0.92 -15.30
N ALA A 678 -12.41 0.06 -15.62
CA ALA A 678 -12.70 -1.28 -16.14
C ALA A 678 -13.48 -2.15 -15.15
N ALA A 679 -13.14 -2.10 -13.87
CA ALA A 679 -13.86 -2.83 -12.82
C ALA A 679 -15.29 -2.33 -12.66
N ILE A 680 -15.53 -1.03 -12.79
CA ILE A 680 -16.88 -0.44 -12.74
C ILE A 680 -17.72 -0.95 -13.91
N VAL A 681 -17.20 -0.90 -15.13
CA VAL A 681 -17.92 -1.38 -16.34
C VAL A 681 -18.21 -2.88 -16.23
N ALA A 682 -17.23 -3.69 -15.86
CA ALA A 682 -17.39 -5.14 -15.69
C ALA A 682 -18.35 -5.53 -14.55
N GLY A 683 -18.48 -4.69 -13.54
CA GLY A 683 -19.36 -4.89 -12.38
C GLY A 683 -20.79 -4.36 -12.59
N HIS A 684 -21.03 -3.56 -13.62
CA HIS A 684 -22.35 -3.00 -13.88
C HIS A 684 -23.33 -4.08 -14.35
N GLY A 685 -24.59 -4.00 -13.95
CA GLY A 685 -25.62 -5.00 -14.28
C GLY A 685 -25.56 -6.30 -13.44
N ARG A 686 -24.53 -6.54 -12.64
CA ARG A 686 -24.53 -7.63 -11.67
C ARG A 686 -25.32 -7.19 -10.44
N PRO A 687 -26.31 -7.99 -9.96
CA PRO A 687 -27.07 -7.63 -8.78
C PRO A 687 -26.12 -7.39 -7.60
N ILE A 688 -26.28 -6.27 -6.93
CA ILE A 688 -25.70 -6.05 -5.61
C ILE A 688 -26.42 -7.05 -4.72
N ALA A 689 -25.71 -8.04 -4.18
CA ALA A 689 -26.28 -8.90 -3.15
C ALA A 689 -26.79 -7.98 -2.04
N ALA A 690 -28.10 -7.99 -1.80
CA ALA A 690 -28.71 -7.14 -0.81
C ALA A 690 -28.07 -7.42 0.54
N HIS A 691 -27.40 -6.44 1.10
CA HIS A 691 -26.90 -6.49 2.45
C HIS A 691 -28.03 -5.99 3.35
N ILE A 692 -28.65 -6.91 4.09
CA ILE A 692 -29.46 -6.64 5.29
C ILE A 692 -28.58 -6.92 6.51
#